data_fac8ff45a8279e88df4da9096059ed44
#
_entry.id   fac8ff45a8279e88df4da9096059ed44
#
_cell.length_a   1.000
_cell.length_b   1.000
_cell.length_c   1.000
_cell.angle_alpha   90.00
_cell.angle_beta   90.00
_cell.angle_gamma   90.00
#
_symmetry.space_group_name_H-M   'P 1'
#
loop_
_entity.id
_entity.type
_entity.pdbx_description
1 polymer ?
#
loop_
_entity_poly.entity_id
_entity_poly.type
_entity_poly.pdbx_seq_one_letter_code
_entity_poly.pdbx_strand_id
1 'polypeptide(L)'
;MSTLVIVESPTKARTIRNFLPAGYRVEASMGHVRDLPQSASDIPADLKGTEWAKLGVNVDADFEPLYIVPDDKKKIVRELKSALKGVKELILATDEDREGESISWHLLQILQPKVPIKRMVFHEITSEAIKGALKNCRQIDDRLVHAQETRRILDRLVGYTLSPLLWKKIAWGLSAGRVQSVAVRLIVNRERERRAFKSGSYWDLKANLYAPKQEFPVQLVSVGGTNVATGKDFDESTGKIARGRKVLLLDEAAAIALQQRLNGKVWSVSNLDERPTTRKPSPPFTTSTLQQEANRKLRLSARDSMRVAQALYEQGFITYMRTDSVHLSQQAIAAARTCVTTMYGSNFLSKEPRQYVTKSKGAQEAHEAIRPAGETFRTPQETGLSGRELALYDLIWKRTVASQMADAQLTMLSVQLTVEDAIFRASGKRIDFAGFFRAYVEGSDDPDAALEEKEVMLPPLKIGDHPVCRELNTVGHETQPPARYTEAALVKMLESEGIGRPSTYASIIGTICDRGYVQLVNNALIPTFTAFAVTSLLEEHFPNLVDPSFTSKMEQTLDDISTGSVEWLPYLKKFYSGEQGLSGQVKSRDNLIDGEAARTVRLEGLDDDVKVKIGKFGAYIQVGEGDRTVNSSIPQNLTPSDLVPEKIELLLKQKLEGPDQVGIHPELNEPIFMMMGQYGPYVQLGQATEAVPKPKRASLPKGMQPENVTVDIAVKLLALPRTLGAHPDTGNRVFVNTGRFGPYVCHTKGNGDKDDNRSLKSTDDPYSITFERALELLAQPKTLRGASAAKVLKSLGKHPSDDEAIEVLDGKYGAYVKHGKVNVSLTKEQTVEGLTLEEALSMLASKSGKSTSKRTKSASSEPKKTSTKKTTTKSTATKATTTKTTAKTTKKATTTKTAAATK
;
A
#
# COMPACT_ATOMS: atom_id res chain seq x y z
N MET A 1 -36.24 25.89 -20.27
CA MET A 1 -35.54 24.65 -20.65
C MET A 1 -34.22 24.56 -19.89
N SER A 2 -33.97 23.43 -19.27
CA SER A 2 -32.73 23.19 -18.43
C SER A 2 -31.62 22.58 -19.25
N THR A 3 -30.38 22.74 -18.83
CA THR A 3 -29.20 21.99 -19.29
C THR A 3 -29.03 20.73 -18.42
N LEU A 4 -28.86 19.57 -19.08
CA LEU A 4 -28.54 18.32 -18.36
C LEU A 4 -27.01 18.13 -18.30
N VAL A 5 -26.49 17.90 -17.11
CA VAL A 5 -25.07 17.53 -16.87
C VAL A 5 -25.05 16.08 -16.41
N ILE A 6 -24.25 15.23 -17.03
CA ILE A 6 -24.07 13.84 -16.61
C ILE A 6 -22.64 13.64 -16.13
N VAL A 7 -22.50 13.11 -14.92
CA VAL A 7 -21.25 12.69 -14.28
C VAL A 7 -21.25 11.19 -13.97
N GLU A 8 -20.15 10.61 -13.57
CA GLU A 8 -20.09 9.16 -13.32
C GLU A 8 -20.59 8.72 -11.94
N SER A 9 -20.56 9.61 -10.91
CA SER A 9 -20.94 9.19 -9.53
C SER A 9 -21.97 10.12 -8.89
N PRO A 10 -22.82 9.59 -7.98
CA PRO A 10 -23.79 10.40 -7.23
C PRO A 10 -23.14 11.43 -6.30
N THR A 11 -21.97 11.13 -5.74
CA THR A 11 -21.23 12.06 -4.87
C THR A 11 -20.76 13.26 -5.68
N LYS A 12 -20.13 13.02 -6.82
CA LYS A 12 -19.72 14.05 -7.77
C LYS A 12 -20.90 14.91 -8.23
N ALA A 13 -22.05 14.25 -8.54
CA ALA A 13 -23.26 14.98 -8.90
C ALA A 13 -23.73 15.95 -7.81
N ARG A 14 -23.72 15.52 -6.55
CA ARG A 14 -24.09 16.39 -5.41
C ARG A 14 -23.15 17.57 -5.24
N THR A 15 -21.84 17.32 -5.32
CA THR A 15 -20.83 18.36 -5.14
C THR A 15 -20.89 19.39 -6.26
N ILE A 16 -20.93 18.96 -7.53
CA ILE A 16 -20.96 19.85 -8.69
C ILE A 16 -22.24 20.69 -8.76
N ARG A 17 -23.39 20.10 -8.39
CA ARG A 17 -24.68 20.83 -8.36
C ARG A 17 -24.61 22.10 -7.52
N ASN A 18 -23.82 22.15 -6.47
CA ASN A 18 -23.68 23.33 -5.61
C ASN A 18 -22.91 24.48 -6.29
N PHE A 19 -22.16 24.19 -7.35
CA PHE A 19 -21.33 25.17 -8.04
C PHE A 19 -21.92 25.63 -9.38
N LEU A 20 -22.92 24.92 -9.88
CA LEU A 20 -23.57 25.26 -11.14
C LEU A 20 -24.69 26.30 -10.94
N PRO A 21 -24.90 27.19 -11.93
CA PRO A 21 -25.98 28.17 -11.89
C PRO A 21 -27.37 27.53 -11.90
N ALA A 22 -28.41 28.29 -11.58
CA ALA A 22 -29.79 27.87 -11.73
C ALA A 22 -30.11 27.44 -13.18
N GLY A 23 -30.90 26.38 -13.35
CA GLY A 23 -31.25 25.82 -14.67
C GLY A 23 -30.39 24.66 -15.14
N TYR A 24 -29.38 24.25 -14.37
CA TYR A 24 -28.61 23.02 -14.61
C TYR A 24 -29.16 21.87 -13.76
N ARG A 25 -29.39 20.74 -14.40
CA ARG A 25 -29.77 19.48 -13.75
C ARG A 25 -28.59 18.53 -13.83
N VAL A 26 -28.15 17.96 -12.70
CA VAL A 26 -27.00 17.05 -12.62
C VAL A 26 -27.48 15.65 -12.29
N GLU A 27 -27.13 14.68 -13.13
CA GLU A 27 -27.44 13.26 -12.98
C GLU A 27 -26.16 12.42 -13.00
N ALA A 28 -26.20 11.20 -12.44
CA ALA A 28 -25.05 10.28 -12.42
C ALA A 28 -25.31 9.05 -13.31
N SER A 29 -24.30 8.64 -14.10
CA SER A 29 -24.36 7.42 -14.93
C SER A 29 -24.02 6.15 -14.14
N MET A 30 -23.49 6.27 -12.94
CA MET A 30 -22.99 5.14 -12.13
C MET A 30 -21.85 4.37 -12.83
N GLY A 31 -20.92 5.09 -13.45
CA GLY A 31 -19.84 4.53 -14.26
C GLY A 31 -20.27 4.19 -15.70
N HIS A 32 -19.63 3.18 -16.31
CA HIS A 32 -19.97 2.71 -17.64
C HIS A 32 -21.41 2.20 -17.73
N VAL A 33 -22.15 2.60 -18.78
CA VAL A 33 -23.54 2.19 -19.01
C VAL A 33 -23.67 0.98 -19.93
N ARG A 34 -22.59 0.60 -20.63
CA ARG A 34 -22.48 -0.61 -21.45
C ARG A 34 -21.07 -1.20 -21.35
N ASP A 35 -20.96 -2.49 -21.56
CA ASP A 35 -19.70 -3.24 -21.56
C ASP A 35 -19.81 -4.46 -22.49
N LEU A 36 -18.70 -5.17 -22.71
CA LEU A 36 -18.66 -6.46 -23.38
C LEU A 36 -19.36 -7.53 -22.52
N PRO A 37 -20.03 -8.55 -23.11
CA PRO A 37 -20.68 -9.63 -22.37
C PRO A 37 -19.70 -10.28 -21.39
N GLN A 38 -20.12 -10.48 -20.14
CA GLN A 38 -19.31 -11.14 -19.11
C GLN A 38 -19.55 -12.65 -19.05
N SER A 39 -20.74 -13.07 -19.52
CA SER A 39 -21.18 -14.46 -19.54
C SER A 39 -21.95 -14.79 -20.79
N ALA A 40 -22.15 -16.08 -21.08
CA ALA A 40 -22.95 -16.52 -22.22
C ALA A 40 -24.44 -16.11 -22.12
N SER A 41 -24.94 -15.84 -20.90
CA SER A 41 -26.31 -15.35 -20.69
C SER A 41 -26.48 -13.91 -21.20
N ASP A 42 -25.44 -13.13 -21.23
CA ASP A 42 -25.46 -11.72 -21.62
C ASP A 42 -25.46 -11.53 -23.14
N ILE A 43 -25.12 -12.59 -23.89
CA ILE A 43 -25.07 -12.56 -25.36
C ILE A 43 -26.50 -12.49 -25.90
N PRO A 44 -26.79 -11.53 -26.79
CA PRO A 44 -28.10 -11.43 -27.48
C PRO A 44 -28.51 -12.75 -28.15
N ALA A 45 -29.80 -13.05 -28.14
CA ALA A 45 -30.32 -14.35 -28.57
C ALA A 45 -29.98 -14.68 -30.02
N ASP A 46 -29.99 -13.69 -30.88
CA ASP A 46 -29.66 -13.75 -32.31
C ASP A 46 -28.19 -14.03 -32.61
N LEU A 47 -27.28 -13.73 -31.64
CA LEU A 47 -25.84 -13.95 -31.76
C LEU A 47 -25.32 -15.17 -30.98
N LYS A 48 -26.17 -15.86 -30.20
CA LYS A 48 -25.72 -17.00 -29.34
C LYS A 48 -25.07 -18.16 -30.10
N GLY A 49 -25.33 -18.31 -31.37
CA GLY A 49 -24.77 -19.35 -32.25
C GLY A 49 -23.42 -18.98 -32.87
N THR A 50 -23.01 -17.73 -32.81
CA THR A 50 -21.77 -17.28 -33.44
C THR A 50 -20.56 -17.48 -32.53
N GLU A 51 -19.45 -17.94 -33.13
CA GLU A 51 -18.22 -18.22 -32.33
C GLU A 51 -17.62 -16.97 -31.72
N TRP A 52 -17.58 -15.86 -32.48
CA TRP A 52 -17.01 -14.59 -32.02
C TRP A 52 -17.81 -13.93 -30.88
N ALA A 53 -19.15 -14.20 -30.79
CA ALA A 53 -19.96 -13.63 -29.74
C ALA A 53 -19.52 -14.08 -28.32
N LYS A 54 -18.93 -15.27 -28.20
CA LYS A 54 -18.30 -15.73 -26.94
C LYS A 54 -17.09 -14.89 -26.58
N LEU A 55 -16.32 -14.49 -27.57
CA LEU A 55 -15.19 -13.56 -27.38
C LEU A 55 -15.69 -12.15 -27.06
N GLY A 56 -16.87 -11.78 -27.58
CA GLY A 56 -17.45 -10.45 -27.42
C GLY A 56 -16.80 -9.38 -28.34
N VAL A 57 -16.00 -9.81 -29.30
CA VAL A 57 -15.31 -8.98 -30.30
C VAL A 57 -15.33 -9.71 -31.62
N ASN A 58 -15.87 -9.08 -32.68
CA ASN A 58 -15.89 -9.65 -34.02
C ASN A 58 -14.57 -9.36 -34.73
N VAL A 59 -13.65 -10.32 -34.66
CA VAL A 59 -12.30 -10.17 -35.20
C VAL A 59 -12.27 -10.12 -36.75
N ASP A 60 -13.29 -10.64 -37.43
CA ASP A 60 -13.42 -10.66 -38.87
C ASP A 60 -14.10 -9.39 -39.40
N ALA A 61 -14.76 -8.63 -38.54
CA ALA A 61 -15.34 -7.31 -38.82
C ALA A 61 -14.58 -6.20 -38.08
N ASP A 62 -13.31 -6.03 -38.41
CA ASP A 62 -12.44 -4.97 -37.90
C ASP A 62 -12.45 -4.81 -36.38
N PHE A 63 -12.54 -5.94 -35.65
CA PHE A 63 -12.55 -6.01 -34.17
C PHE A 63 -13.73 -5.28 -33.54
N GLU A 64 -14.88 -5.25 -34.21
CA GLU A 64 -16.10 -4.62 -33.72
C GLU A 64 -16.50 -5.23 -32.33
N PRO A 65 -16.61 -4.42 -31.29
CA PRO A 65 -16.95 -4.91 -29.95
C PRO A 65 -18.46 -5.10 -29.78
N LEU A 66 -18.87 -6.22 -29.22
CA LEU A 66 -20.27 -6.49 -28.86
C LEU A 66 -20.62 -5.78 -27.55
N TYR A 67 -20.98 -4.51 -27.63
CA TYR A 67 -21.42 -3.77 -26.45
C TYR A 67 -22.88 -4.04 -26.11
N ILE A 68 -23.12 -4.47 -24.88
CA ILE A 68 -24.44 -4.67 -24.28
C ILE A 68 -24.67 -3.71 -23.11
N VAL A 69 -25.93 -3.48 -22.76
CA VAL A 69 -26.31 -2.80 -21.52
C VAL A 69 -26.55 -3.86 -20.46
N PRO A 70 -25.68 -3.99 -19.45
CA PRO A 70 -25.86 -4.95 -18.36
C PRO A 70 -27.19 -4.73 -17.63
N ASP A 71 -27.76 -5.79 -17.06
CA ASP A 71 -29.08 -5.73 -16.42
C ASP A 71 -29.17 -4.72 -15.29
N ASP A 72 -28.13 -4.60 -14.48
CA ASP A 72 -28.00 -3.62 -13.41
C ASP A 72 -27.98 -2.17 -13.92
N LYS A 73 -27.59 -1.94 -15.17
CA LYS A 73 -27.52 -0.61 -15.80
C LYS A 73 -28.82 -0.20 -16.54
N LYS A 74 -29.71 -1.14 -16.85
CA LYS A 74 -30.94 -0.84 -17.59
C LYS A 74 -31.84 0.19 -16.90
N LYS A 75 -31.85 0.21 -15.56
CA LYS A 75 -32.62 1.19 -14.78
C LYS A 75 -32.06 2.60 -14.95
N ILE A 76 -30.74 2.76 -14.76
CA ILE A 76 -30.11 4.09 -14.84
C ILE A 76 -30.16 4.65 -16.27
N VAL A 77 -30.03 3.80 -17.30
CA VAL A 77 -30.18 4.22 -18.69
C VAL A 77 -31.59 4.76 -18.96
N ARG A 78 -32.65 4.13 -18.42
CA ARG A 78 -34.02 4.63 -18.52
C ARG A 78 -34.20 5.97 -17.81
N GLU A 79 -33.62 6.15 -16.63
CA GLU A 79 -33.68 7.39 -15.88
C GLU A 79 -32.97 8.52 -16.62
N LEU A 80 -31.77 8.28 -17.17
CA LEU A 80 -31.04 9.25 -17.99
C LEU A 80 -31.79 9.63 -19.29
N LYS A 81 -32.41 8.65 -20.00
CA LYS A 81 -33.26 8.92 -21.15
C LYS A 81 -34.47 9.79 -20.79
N SER A 82 -35.03 9.57 -19.58
CA SER A 82 -36.12 10.41 -19.07
C SER A 82 -35.64 11.82 -18.72
N ALA A 83 -34.47 11.93 -18.11
CA ALA A 83 -33.85 13.21 -17.73
C ALA A 83 -33.49 14.07 -18.94
N LEU A 84 -33.18 13.44 -20.09
CA LEU A 84 -32.84 14.11 -21.37
C LEU A 84 -34.05 14.74 -22.04
N LYS A 85 -35.29 14.33 -21.69
CA LYS A 85 -36.48 14.89 -22.33
C LYS A 85 -36.68 16.36 -21.97
N GLY A 86 -36.84 17.22 -22.99
CA GLY A 86 -37.13 18.65 -22.82
C GLY A 86 -35.96 19.52 -22.38
N VAL A 87 -34.72 19.01 -22.37
CA VAL A 87 -33.53 19.81 -22.14
C VAL A 87 -33.09 20.54 -23.42
N LYS A 88 -32.36 21.63 -23.25
CA LYS A 88 -31.82 22.41 -24.37
C LYS A 88 -30.42 21.97 -24.81
N GLU A 89 -29.66 21.36 -23.91
CA GLU A 89 -28.27 21.00 -24.09
C GLU A 89 -27.88 19.86 -23.13
N LEU A 90 -26.96 19.00 -23.58
CA LEU A 90 -26.34 17.94 -22.78
C LEU A 90 -24.87 18.25 -22.57
N ILE A 91 -24.41 18.23 -21.30
CA ILE A 91 -23.02 18.35 -20.92
C ILE A 91 -22.57 17.03 -20.29
N LEU A 92 -21.50 16.44 -20.83
CA LEU A 92 -20.85 15.25 -20.29
C LEU A 92 -19.64 15.69 -19.46
N ALA A 93 -19.71 15.44 -18.14
CA ALA A 93 -18.75 15.96 -17.14
C ALA A 93 -18.10 14.80 -16.36
N THR A 94 -17.73 13.75 -17.07
CA THR A 94 -16.98 12.61 -16.56
C THR A 94 -15.51 12.99 -16.33
N ASP A 95 -14.73 12.12 -15.65
CA ASP A 95 -13.31 12.37 -15.35
C ASP A 95 -12.50 12.69 -16.60
N GLU A 96 -11.35 13.31 -16.42
CA GLU A 96 -10.50 13.81 -17.52
C GLU A 96 -9.64 12.73 -18.19
N ASP A 97 -9.67 11.49 -17.69
CA ASP A 97 -8.91 10.37 -18.23
C ASP A 97 -9.63 9.67 -19.42
N ARG A 98 -8.93 8.71 -20.05
CA ARG A 98 -9.48 7.91 -21.17
C ARG A 98 -10.75 7.15 -20.77
N GLU A 99 -10.86 6.73 -19.50
CA GLU A 99 -12.04 6.01 -18.98
C GLU A 99 -13.25 6.94 -18.95
N GLY A 100 -13.09 8.17 -18.47
CA GLY A 100 -14.14 9.18 -18.49
C GLY A 100 -14.55 9.61 -19.91
N GLU A 101 -13.60 9.69 -20.85
CA GLU A 101 -13.90 9.96 -22.25
C GLU A 101 -14.72 8.84 -22.87
N SER A 102 -14.35 7.58 -22.61
CA SER A 102 -15.09 6.39 -23.07
C SER A 102 -16.49 6.30 -22.44
N ILE A 103 -16.65 6.63 -21.14
CA ILE A 103 -17.97 6.71 -20.49
C ILE A 103 -18.85 7.73 -21.21
N SER A 104 -18.32 8.92 -21.51
CA SER A 104 -19.01 9.97 -22.25
C SER A 104 -19.46 9.49 -23.63
N TRP A 105 -18.60 8.82 -24.38
CA TRP A 105 -18.90 8.25 -25.69
C TRP A 105 -19.98 7.16 -25.61
N HIS A 106 -19.90 6.23 -24.64
CA HIS A 106 -20.92 5.22 -24.41
C HIS A 106 -22.27 5.82 -24.08
N LEU A 107 -22.31 6.90 -23.30
CA LEU A 107 -23.54 7.65 -23.02
C LEU A 107 -24.16 8.22 -24.30
N LEU A 108 -23.36 8.80 -25.20
CA LEU A 108 -23.88 9.30 -26.49
C LEU A 108 -24.51 8.20 -27.33
N GLN A 109 -23.84 7.07 -27.46
CA GLN A 109 -24.30 5.93 -28.23
C GLN A 109 -25.65 5.37 -27.71
N ILE A 110 -25.84 5.37 -26.37
CA ILE A 110 -27.06 4.84 -25.75
C ILE A 110 -28.20 5.86 -25.70
N LEU A 111 -27.90 7.12 -25.42
CA LEU A 111 -28.89 8.17 -25.20
C LEU A 111 -29.38 8.78 -26.51
N GLN A 112 -28.53 8.80 -27.54
CA GLN A 112 -28.81 9.39 -28.89
C GLN A 112 -29.46 10.79 -28.76
N PRO A 113 -28.82 11.75 -28.08
CA PRO A 113 -29.39 13.06 -27.83
C PRO A 113 -29.60 13.83 -29.14
N LYS A 114 -30.74 14.53 -29.24
CA LYS A 114 -31.09 15.42 -30.37
C LYS A 114 -30.80 16.90 -30.07
N VAL A 115 -30.06 17.15 -28.99
CA VAL A 115 -29.67 18.49 -28.51
C VAL A 115 -28.16 18.67 -28.65
N PRO A 116 -27.65 19.91 -28.64
CA PRO A 116 -26.22 20.17 -28.61
C PRO A 116 -25.53 19.45 -27.45
N ILE A 117 -24.32 18.92 -27.71
CA ILE A 117 -23.53 18.11 -26.77
C ILE A 117 -22.22 18.82 -26.51
N LYS A 118 -21.82 18.87 -25.25
CA LYS A 118 -20.53 19.42 -24.82
C LYS A 118 -19.84 18.47 -23.85
N ARG A 119 -18.53 18.45 -23.90
CA ARG A 119 -17.65 17.76 -22.97
C ARG A 119 -17.02 18.76 -22.02
N MET A 120 -17.27 18.64 -20.72
CA MET A 120 -16.72 19.48 -19.67
C MET A 120 -15.65 18.70 -18.90
N VAL A 121 -14.44 19.22 -18.82
CA VAL A 121 -13.27 18.58 -18.19
C VAL A 121 -12.73 19.49 -17.10
N PHE A 122 -12.34 18.93 -15.96
CA PHE A 122 -11.78 19.64 -14.81
C PHE A 122 -10.91 18.72 -13.96
N HIS A 123 -9.83 19.26 -13.39
CA HIS A 123 -8.89 18.48 -12.55
C HIS A 123 -9.29 18.46 -11.06
N GLU A 124 -10.15 19.39 -10.62
CA GLU A 124 -10.63 19.47 -9.24
C GLU A 124 -12.08 19.93 -9.18
N ILE A 125 -12.77 19.61 -8.11
CA ILE A 125 -14.19 19.95 -7.95
C ILE A 125 -14.30 21.12 -6.97
N THR A 126 -13.92 22.31 -7.46
CA THR A 126 -14.07 23.59 -6.78
C THR A 126 -15.02 24.50 -7.56
N SER A 127 -15.52 25.56 -6.90
CA SER A 127 -16.38 26.55 -7.55
C SER A 127 -15.73 27.18 -8.78
N GLU A 128 -14.46 27.54 -8.64
CA GLU A 128 -13.66 28.23 -9.66
C GLU A 128 -13.36 27.31 -10.82
N ALA A 129 -12.91 26.07 -10.55
CA ALA A 129 -12.60 25.07 -11.57
C ALA A 129 -13.87 24.68 -12.38
N ILE A 130 -14.99 24.45 -11.71
CA ILE A 130 -16.25 24.10 -12.37
C ILE A 130 -16.78 25.26 -13.24
N LYS A 131 -16.72 26.50 -12.75
CA LYS A 131 -17.12 27.68 -13.54
C LYS A 131 -16.19 27.91 -14.74
N GLY A 132 -14.89 27.67 -14.57
CA GLY A 132 -13.88 27.72 -15.63
C GLY A 132 -14.12 26.64 -16.69
N ALA A 133 -14.33 25.40 -16.28
CA ALA A 133 -14.61 24.27 -17.16
C ALA A 133 -15.92 24.45 -17.95
N LEU A 134 -16.94 25.04 -17.34
CA LEU A 134 -18.22 25.33 -18.02
C LEU A 134 -18.04 26.33 -19.18
N LYS A 135 -17.12 27.27 -19.08
CA LYS A 135 -16.81 28.22 -20.16
C LYS A 135 -15.95 27.61 -21.27
N ASN A 136 -15.16 26.59 -20.95
CA ASN A 136 -14.16 25.96 -21.81
C ASN A 136 -14.53 24.54 -22.22
N CYS A 137 -15.83 24.26 -22.42
CA CYS A 137 -16.28 22.95 -22.90
C CYS A 137 -15.72 22.66 -24.30
N ARG A 138 -15.39 21.41 -24.56
CA ARG A 138 -14.90 20.88 -25.85
C ARG A 138 -15.82 19.80 -26.42
N GLN A 139 -15.44 19.20 -27.54
CA GLN A 139 -16.02 17.95 -28.03
C GLN A 139 -15.34 16.74 -27.36
N ILE A 140 -15.95 15.56 -27.51
CA ILE A 140 -15.30 14.29 -27.12
C ILE A 140 -14.06 14.09 -28.00
N ASP A 141 -12.99 13.60 -27.39
CA ASP A 141 -11.76 13.22 -28.10
C ASP A 141 -11.80 11.75 -28.48
N ASP A 142 -12.08 11.48 -29.76
CA ASP A 142 -12.22 10.12 -30.30
C ASP A 142 -10.91 9.31 -30.17
N ARG A 143 -9.73 9.95 -30.14
CA ARG A 143 -8.46 9.26 -29.96
C ARG A 143 -8.32 8.67 -28.55
N LEU A 144 -8.77 9.40 -27.54
CA LEU A 144 -8.82 8.89 -26.16
C LEU A 144 -9.82 7.72 -26.05
N VAL A 145 -10.98 7.82 -26.75
CA VAL A 145 -11.97 6.74 -26.83
C VAL A 145 -11.35 5.50 -27.50
N HIS A 146 -10.70 5.66 -28.65
CA HIS A 146 -10.05 4.55 -29.35
C HIS A 146 -8.93 3.90 -28.52
N ALA A 147 -8.15 4.68 -27.78
CA ALA A 147 -7.11 4.15 -26.92
C ALA A 147 -7.70 3.28 -25.79
N GLN A 148 -8.83 3.72 -25.19
CA GLN A 148 -9.52 2.95 -24.15
C GLN A 148 -10.20 1.70 -24.72
N GLU A 149 -10.86 1.83 -25.87
CA GLU A 149 -11.52 0.73 -26.58
C GLU A 149 -10.49 -0.33 -27.02
N THR A 150 -9.36 0.09 -27.60
CA THR A 150 -8.25 -0.79 -27.94
C THR A 150 -7.72 -1.53 -26.70
N ARG A 151 -7.53 -0.85 -25.59
CA ARG A 151 -7.16 -1.49 -24.32
C ARG A 151 -8.18 -2.54 -23.90
N ARG A 152 -9.47 -2.19 -23.93
CA ARG A 152 -10.56 -3.10 -23.55
C ARG A 152 -10.62 -4.33 -24.43
N ILE A 153 -10.45 -4.15 -25.74
CA ILE A 153 -10.38 -5.24 -26.73
C ILE A 153 -9.16 -6.13 -26.47
N LEU A 154 -7.95 -5.56 -26.32
CA LEU A 154 -6.73 -6.31 -26.03
C LEU A 154 -6.87 -7.17 -24.78
N ASP A 155 -7.36 -6.58 -23.68
CA ASP A 155 -7.53 -7.31 -22.41
C ASP A 155 -8.55 -8.45 -22.56
N ARG A 156 -9.61 -8.25 -23.37
CA ARG A 156 -10.59 -9.27 -23.73
C ARG A 156 -9.96 -10.39 -24.57
N LEU A 157 -9.24 -10.03 -25.62
CA LEU A 157 -8.59 -11.00 -26.53
C LEU A 157 -7.59 -11.87 -25.76
N VAL A 158 -6.71 -11.28 -24.96
CA VAL A 158 -5.73 -12.03 -24.16
C VAL A 158 -6.42 -12.91 -23.13
N GLY A 159 -7.36 -12.36 -22.37
CA GLY A 159 -8.03 -13.09 -21.30
C GLY A 159 -8.84 -14.28 -21.81
N TYR A 160 -9.62 -14.08 -22.86
CA TYR A 160 -10.54 -15.10 -23.38
C TYR A 160 -9.87 -16.10 -24.33
N THR A 161 -8.67 -15.82 -24.81
CA THR A 161 -7.87 -16.76 -25.61
C THR A 161 -6.99 -17.64 -24.72
N LEU A 162 -6.35 -17.07 -23.68
CA LEU A 162 -5.42 -17.81 -22.84
C LEU A 162 -6.07 -18.51 -21.63
N SER A 163 -7.10 -17.91 -21.03
CA SER A 163 -7.71 -18.53 -19.84
C SER A 163 -8.32 -19.91 -20.11
N PRO A 164 -9.02 -20.20 -21.23
CA PRO A 164 -9.46 -21.53 -21.56
C PRO A 164 -8.32 -22.55 -21.72
N LEU A 165 -7.18 -22.12 -22.26
CA LEU A 165 -5.98 -22.95 -22.36
C LEU A 165 -5.47 -23.33 -20.97
N LEU A 166 -5.39 -22.37 -20.03
CA LEU A 166 -5.02 -22.64 -18.64
C LEU A 166 -6.00 -23.59 -17.96
N TRP A 167 -7.32 -23.49 -18.24
CA TRP A 167 -8.32 -24.43 -17.70
C TRP A 167 -8.11 -25.85 -18.20
N LYS A 168 -7.81 -26.00 -19.48
CA LYS A 168 -7.56 -27.29 -20.12
C LYS A 168 -6.28 -27.94 -19.58
N LYS A 169 -5.21 -27.15 -19.39
CA LYS A 169 -3.86 -27.66 -19.13
C LYS A 169 -3.52 -27.74 -17.64
N ILE A 170 -4.02 -26.80 -16.82
CA ILE A 170 -3.68 -26.71 -15.39
C ILE A 170 -4.91 -26.96 -14.51
N ALA A 171 -5.82 -25.97 -14.37
CA ALA A 171 -6.98 -26.06 -13.52
C ALA A 171 -8.07 -25.07 -13.93
N TRP A 172 -9.34 -25.47 -13.71
CA TRP A 172 -10.49 -24.61 -13.97
C TRP A 172 -10.48 -23.32 -13.14
N GLY A 173 -10.92 -22.21 -13.74
CA GLY A 173 -11.07 -20.90 -13.07
C GLY A 173 -9.82 -20.04 -13.06
N LEU A 174 -8.68 -20.52 -13.58
CA LEU A 174 -7.47 -19.72 -13.75
C LEU A 174 -7.68 -18.63 -14.83
N SER A 175 -6.94 -17.54 -14.73
CA SER A 175 -7.01 -16.46 -15.70
C SER A 175 -5.61 -15.97 -16.09
N ALA A 176 -5.44 -15.65 -17.37
CA ALA A 176 -4.30 -14.89 -17.85
C ALA A 176 -4.75 -13.48 -18.22
N GLY A 177 -3.85 -12.52 -18.09
CA GLY A 177 -4.09 -11.14 -18.47
C GLY A 177 -2.80 -10.44 -18.83
N ARG A 178 -2.88 -9.50 -19.74
CA ARG A 178 -1.74 -8.79 -20.35
C ARG A 178 -0.76 -8.20 -19.32
N VAL A 179 -1.28 -7.54 -18.29
CA VAL A 179 -0.46 -6.92 -17.22
C VAL A 179 -0.40 -7.81 -15.98
N GLN A 180 -1.48 -8.51 -15.68
CA GLN A 180 -1.62 -9.42 -14.54
C GLN A 180 -0.53 -10.51 -14.56
N SER A 181 -0.31 -11.17 -15.71
CA SER A 181 0.65 -12.28 -15.82
C SER A 181 2.09 -11.83 -15.61
N VAL A 182 2.43 -10.62 -16.07
CA VAL A 182 3.76 -10.03 -15.82
C VAL A 182 3.95 -9.70 -14.34
N ALA A 183 2.94 -9.13 -13.68
CA ALA A 183 3.02 -8.85 -12.25
C ALA A 183 3.20 -10.13 -11.42
N VAL A 184 2.50 -11.23 -11.78
CA VAL A 184 2.68 -12.54 -11.14
C VAL A 184 4.09 -13.07 -11.38
N ARG A 185 4.62 -12.97 -12.60
CA ARG A 185 5.99 -13.39 -12.93
C ARG A 185 7.05 -12.67 -12.09
N LEU A 186 6.92 -11.34 -11.91
CA LEU A 186 7.85 -10.58 -11.07
C LEU A 186 7.90 -11.11 -9.63
N ILE A 187 6.72 -11.45 -9.07
CA ILE A 187 6.62 -12.00 -7.72
C ILE A 187 7.17 -13.44 -7.67
N VAL A 188 6.88 -14.27 -8.68
CA VAL A 188 7.42 -15.64 -8.80
C VAL A 188 8.94 -15.62 -8.93
N ASN A 189 9.50 -14.73 -9.73
CA ASN A 189 10.96 -14.60 -9.89
C ASN A 189 11.62 -14.21 -8.56
N ARG A 190 11.05 -13.29 -7.80
CA ARG A 190 11.53 -12.96 -6.45
C ARG A 190 11.51 -14.18 -5.53
N GLU A 191 10.53 -15.04 -5.63
CA GLU A 191 10.46 -16.24 -4.82
C GLU A 191 11.45 -17.32 -5.30
N ARG A 192 11.74 -17.40 -6.62
CA ARG A 192 12.83 -18.22 -7.18
C ARG A 192 14.20 -17.74 -6.68
N GLU A 193 14.47 -16.43 -6.71
CA GLU A 193 15.68 -15.82 -6.14
C GLU A 193 15.84 -16.21 -4.66
N ARG A 194 14.76 -16.14 -3.89
CA ARG A 194 14.75 -16.54 -2.47
C ARG A 194 15.04 -18.01 -2.25
N ARG A 195 14.55 -18.90 -3.12
CA ARG A 195 14.86 -20.33 -3.05
C ARG A 195 16.29 -20.66 -3.43
N ALA A 196 16.81 -19.98 -4.42
CA ALA A 196 18.20 -20.13 -4.87
C ALA A 196 19.21 -19.54 -3.87
N PHE A 197 18.77 -18.64 -3.00
CA PHE A 197 19.60 -17.98 -2.02
C PHE A 197 20.21 -18.96 -1.01
N LYS A 198 21.53 -18.85 -0.80
CA LYS A 198 22.27 -19.56 0.23
C LYS A 198 22.80 -18.58 1.26
N SER A 199 22.43 -18.79 2.50
CA SER A 199 22.91 -17.95 3.60
C SER A 199 24.40 -18.13 3.86
N GLY A 200 25.09 -17.03 4.04
CA GLY A 200 26.47 -16.98 4.56
C GLY A 200 26.47 -16.43 5.98
N SER A 201 27.24 -17.05 6.85
CA SER A 201 27.45 -16.60 8.24
C SER A 201 28.75 -15.83 8.36
N TYR A 202 28.75 -14.78 9.19
CA TYR A 202 29.91 -13.99 9.52
C TYR A 202 29.75 -13.36 10.91
N TRP A 203 30.86 -12.98 11.52
CA TRP A 203 30.87 -12.35 12.82
C TRP A 203 31.53 -10.97 12.74
N ASP A 204 31.10 -10.07 13.62
CA ASP A 204 31.75 -8.78 13.83
C ASP A 204 31.85 -8.45 15.35
N LEU A 205 32.46 -7.31 15.68
CA LEU A 205 32.51 -6.78 17.03
C LEU A 205 31.79 -5.44 17.09
N LYS A 206 30.95 -5.29 18.11
CA LYS A 206 30.34 -4.01 18.49
C LYS A 206 30.77 -3.64 19.89
N ALA A 207 31.15 -2.38 20.08
CA ALA A 207 31.47 -1.86 21.38
C ALA A 207 30.55 -0.69 21.75
N ASN A 208 30.33 -0.50 23.05
CA ASN A 208 29.70 0.68 23.61
C ASN A 208 30.78 1.48 24.36
N LEU A 209 31.08 2.65 23.82
CA LEU A 209 32.11 3.53 24.34
C LEU A 209 31.48 4.69 25.11
N TYR A 210 32.15 5.11 26.18
CA TYR A 210 31.79 6.27 27.00
C TYR A 210 32.78 7.42 26.76
N ALA A 211 32.30 8.53 26.29
CA ALA A 211 32.97 9.81 26.26
C ALA A 211 32.30 10.77 27.29
N PRO A 212 32.90 11.91 27.64
CA PRO A 212 32.33 12.75 28.68
C PRO A 212 30.84 13.03 28.47
N LYS A 213 30.00 12.47 29.38
CA LYS A 213 28.53 12.61 29.48
C LYS A 213 27.66 11.72 28.59
N GLN A 214 28.22 10.91 27.67
CA GLN A 214 27.38 10.13 26.75
C GLN A 214 28.06 8.82 26.36
N GLU A 215 27.24 7.75 26.26
CA GLU A 215 27.61 6.49 25.60
C GLU A 215 27.26 6.52 24.13
N PHE A 216 28.05 5.86 23.31
CA PHE A 216 27.79 5.73 21.87
C PHE A 216 28.31 4.40 21.35
N PRO A 217 27.56 3.75 20.40
CA PRO A 217 27.95 2.49 19.80
C PRO A 217 28.97 2.68 18.70
N VAL A 218 29.90 1.73 18.61
CA VAL A 218 30.87 1.63 17.50
C VAL A 218 30.90 0.20 16.98
N GLN A 219 31.20 0.05 15.70
CA GLN A 219 31.28 -1.23 15.00
C GLN A 219 32.64 -1.42 14.36
N LEU A 220 33.19 -2.64 14.43
CA LEU A 220 34.43 -3.02 13.80
C LEU A 220 34.36 -2.84 12.27
N VAL A 221 35.41 -2.25 11.69
CA VAL A 221 35.53 -2.02 10.25
C VAL A 221 36.69 -2.78 9.64
N SER A 222 37.85 -2.78 10.31
CA SER A 222 39.04 -3.47 9.80
C SER A 222 39.98 -3.93 10.91
N VAL A 223 40.79 -4.94 10.61
CA VAL A 223 41.82 -5.46 11.45
C VAL A 223 43.10 -5.63 10.64
N GLY A 224 44.24 -5.15 11.12
CA GLY A 224 45.48 -5.24 10.36
C GLY A 224 45.41 -4.62 8.96
N GLY A 225 44.66 -3.57 8.77
CA GLY A 225 44.45 -2.90 7.49
C GLY A 225 43.51 -3.62 6.49
N THR A 226 42.93 -4.77 6.87
CA THR A 226 41.95 -5.51 6.04
C THR A 226 40.55 -5.29 6.56
N ASN A 227 39.62 -4.88 5.69
CA ASN A 227 38.22 -4.70 6.05
C ASN A 227 37.56 -6.02 6.46
N VAL A 228 36.77 -5.99 7.52
CA VAL A 228 35.95 -7.13 7.97
C VAL A 228 34.78 -7.34 7.00
N ALA A 229 34.49 -8.59 6.70
CA ALA A 229 33.38 -8.96 5.82
C ALA A 229 32.03 -8.50 6.38
N THR A 230 31.17 -8.06 5.49
CA THR A 230 29.77 -7.68 5.76
C THR A 230 28.84 -8.52 4.88
N GLY A 231 27.55 -8.50 5.14
CA GLY A 231 26.59 -9.23 4.30
C GLY A 231 26.64 -8.90 2.80
N LYS A 232 27.16 -7.72 2.42
CA LYS A 232 27.31 -7.28 1.00
C LYS A 232 28.49 -7.92 0.29
N ASP A 233 29.37 -8.62 1.00
CA ASP A 233 30.55 -9.25 0.46
C ASP A 233 30.33 -10.72 0.08
N PHE A 234 29.14 -11.25 0.37
CA PHE A 234 28.75 -12.62 0.07
C PHE A 234 28.08 -12.74 -1.30
N ASP A 235 28.33 -13.87 -1.96
CA ASP A 235 27.62 -14.30 -3.16
C ASP A 235 26.33 -15.03 -2.75
N GLU A 236 25.19 -14.54 -3.22
CA GLU A 236 23.86 -15.01 -2.84
C GLU A 236 23.57 -16.45 -3.27
N SER A 237 24.27 -16.95 -4.29
CA SER A 237 24.10 -18.31 -4.82
C SER A 237 24.92 -19.37 -4.10
N THR A 238 26.03 -18.97 -3.47
CA THR A 238 26.96 -19.89 -2.81
C THR A 238 27.01 -19.75 -1.29
N GLY A 239 26.57 -18.61 -0.74
CA GLY A 239 26.71 -18.28 0.68
C GLY A 239 28.14 -18.05 1.10
N LYS A 240 29.08 -17.86 0.17
CA LYS A 240 30.50 -17.62 0.42
C LYS A 240 30.90 -16.21 0.00
N ILE A 241 32.05 -15.75 0.48
CA ILE A 241 32.61 -14.46 0.04
C ILE A 241 32.72 -14.45 -1.49
N ALA A 242 32.16 -13.40 -2.09
CA ALA A 242 32.12 -13.23 -3.54
C ALA A 242 33.54 -13.14 -4.12
N ARG A 243 33.72 -13.75 -5.30
CA ARG A 243 35.05 -13.83 -5.95
C ARG A 243 35.66 -12.44 -6.19
N GLY A 244 36.90 -12.28 -5.76
CA GLY A 244 37.64 -11.01 -5.91
C GLY A 244 37.48 -10.03 -4.75
N ARG A 245 36.63 -10.29 -3.76
CA ARG A 245 36.54 -9.50 -2.54
C ARG A 245 37.75 -9.79 -1.64
N LYS A 246 38.44 -8.73 -1.21
CA LYS A 246 39.56 -8.81 -0.27
C LYS A 246 39.09 -8.34 1.10
N VAL A 247 38.46 -9.22 1.85
CA VAL A 247 37.90 -8.94 3.17
C VAL A 247 38.33 -10.04 4.16
N LEU A 248 38.39 -9.70 5.43
CA LEU A 248 38.63 -10.63 6.54
C LEU A 248 37.29 -11.22 6.97
N LEU A 249 37.05 -12.49 6.72
CA LEU A 249 35.91 -13.21 7.26
C LEU A 249 36.22 -13.68 8.68
N LEU A 250 35.48 -13.20 9.67
CA LEU A 250 35.52 -13.69 11.03
C LEU A 250 34.45 -14.76 11.22
N ASP A 251 34.88 -15.89 11.80
CA ASP A 251 33.99 -16.86 12.42
C ASP A 251 33.83 -16.56 13.92
N GLU A 252 33.04 -17.34 14.64
CA GLU A 252 32.78 -17.15 16.05
C GLU A 252 34.09 -17.20 16.88
N ALA A 253 34.94 -18.17 16.63
CA ALA A 253 36.18 -18.39 17.35
C ALA A 253 37.17 -17.22 17.15
N ALA A 254 37.34 -16.76 15.94
CA ALA A 254 38.16 -15.61 15.59
C ALA A 254 37.63 -14.31 16.20
N ALA A 255 36.28 -14.13 16.19
CA ALA A 255 35.65 -12.97 16.80
C ALA A 255 35.85 -12.94 18.33
N ILE A 256 35.71 -14.08 19.02
CA ILE A 256 35.95 -14.22 20.46
C ILE A 256 37.45 -13.97 20.78
N ALA A 257 38.36 -14.53 20.02
CA ALA A 257 39.81 -14.32 20.21
C ALA A 257 40.20 -12.85 20.03
N LEU A 258 39.58 -12.17 19.00
CA LEU A 258 39.79 -10.75 18.79
C LEU A 258 39.21 -9.91 19.93
N GLN A 259 38.00 -10.23 20.42
CA GLN A 259 37.39 -9.59 21.59
C GLN A 259 38.30 -9.68 22.83
N GLN A 260 38.81 -10.87 23.12
CA GLN A 260 39.70 -11.09 24.24
C GLN A 260 41.01 -10.25 24.12
N ARG A 261 41.58 -10.19 22.94
CA ARG A 261 42.80 -9.41 22.63
C ARG A 261 42.59 -7.92 22.86
N LEU A 262 41.43 -7.40 22.43
CA LEU A 262 41.12 -5.96 22.49
C LEU A 262 40.53 -5.52 23.84
N ASN A 263 40.08 -6.46 24.65
CA ASN A 263 39.48 -6.15 25.96
C ASN A 263 40.48 -5.46 26.91
N GLY A 264 40.06 -4.39 27.56
CA GLY A 264 40.90 -3.61 28.48
C GLY A 264 41.97 -2.75 27.81
N LYS A 265 42.02 -2.71 26.47
CA LYS A 265 42.99 -1.89 25.72
C LYS A 265 42.54 -0.43 25.61
N VAL A 266 43.50 0.45 25.34
CA VAL A 266 43.24 1.88 25.18
C VAL A 266 42.68 2.16 23.79
N TRP A 267 41.54 2.82 23.77
CA TRP A 267 40.91 3.31 22.54
C TRP A 267 41.34 4.73 22.24
N SER A 268 41.58 5.07 20.99
CA SER A 268 41.95 6.42 20.58
C SER A 268 41.15 6.82 19.33
N VAL A 269 40.64 8.03 19.35
CA VAL A 269 40.03 8.63 18.15
C VAL A 269 41.12 8.93 17.13
N SER A 270 41.17 8.17 16.05
CA SER A 270 42.18 8.28 15.01
C SER A 270 41.78 9.17 13.84
N ASN A 271 40.47 9.27 13.54
CA ASN A 271 39.97 10.14 12.49
C ASN A 271 38.56 10.65 12.81
N LEU A 272 38.30 11.88 12.39
CA LEU A 272 36.99 12.52 12.51
C LEU A 272 36.69 13.21 11.18
N ASP A 273 35.62 12.80 10.53
CA ASP A 273 35.18 13.31 9.23
C ASP A 273 33.78 13.89 9.38
N GLU A 274 33.65 15.17 9.08
CA GLU A 274 32.38 15.90 9.07
C GLU A 274 32.05 16.28 7.63
N ARG A 275 30.94 15.79 7.12
CA ARG A 275 30.49 16.08 5.74
C ARG A 275 29.13 16.75 5.75
N PRO A 276 29.07 18.04 5.42
CA PRO A 276 27.80 18.71 5.21
C PRO A 276 27.07 18.07 4.00
N THR A 277 25.80 17.81 4.17
CA THR A 277 24.94 17.18 3.15
C THR A 277 23.61 17.91 3.10
N THR A 278 23.07 18.07 1.90
CA THR A 278 21.78 18.71 1.70
C THR A 278 20.79 17.71 1.14
N ARG A 279 19.60 17.61 1.75
CA ARG A 279 18.48 16.83 1.21
C ARG A 279 17.39 17.75 0.67
N LYS A 280 16.92 17.46 -0.54
CA LYS A 280 15.85 18.20 -1.21
C LYS A 280 14.49 17.53 -0.94
N PRO A 281 13.40 18.30 -0.85
CA PRO A 281 12.08 17.71 -0.71
C PRO A 281 11.68 16.95 -1.97
N SER A 282 10.93 15.88 -1.74
CA SER A 282 10.37 15.07 -2.82
C SER A 282 9.26 15.81 -3.56
N PRO A 283 9.00 15.47 -4.86
CA PRO A 283 7.91 16.05 -5.65
C PRO A 283 6.54 15.80 -5.01
N PRO A 284 5.51 16.56 -5.39
CA PRO A 284 4.12 16.23 -5.09
C PRO A 284 3.75 14.82 -5.56
N PHE A 285 2.66 14.26 -5.05
CA PHE A 285 2.28 12.88 -5.34
C PHE A 285 1.79 12.68 -6.77
N THR A 286 2.27 11.60 -7.39
CA THR A 286 1.60 10.87 -8.45
C THR A 286 0.71 9.77 -7.84
N THR A 287 -0.11 9.10 -8.65
CA THR A 287 -0.89 7.92 -8.21
C THR A 287 0.01 6.83 -7.61
N SER A 288 1.12 6.53 -8.27
CA SER A 288 2.08 5.52 -7.83
C SER A 288 2.70 5.88 -6.48
N THR A 289 3.26 7.08 -6.35
CA THR A 289 3.91 7.50 -5.12
C THR A 289 2.93 7.69 -3.96
N LEU A 290 1.67 8.08 -4.24
CA LEU A 290 0.61 8.11 -3.23
C LEU A 290 0.27 6.70 -2.71
N GLN A 291 0.13 5.72 -3.60
CA GLN A 291 -0.14 4.33 -3.20
C GLN A 291 1.00 3.76 -2.37
N GLN A 292 2.25 4.03 -2.75
CA GLN A 292 3.44 3.61 -2.01
C GLN A 292 3.46 4.18 -0.59
N GLU A 293 3.32 5.49 -0.45
CA GLU A 293 3.37 6.15 0.85
C GLU A 293 2.15 5.85 1.74
N ALA A 294 0.97 5.72 1.15
CA ALA A 294 -0.23 5.30 1.87
C ALA A 294 -0.09 3.86 2.41
N ASN A 295 0.56 2.96 1.66
CA ASN A 295 0.84 1.61 2.14
C ASN A 295 1.87 1.62 3.29
N ARG A 296 2.98 2.34 3.13
CA ARG A 296 4.06 2.42 4.14
C ARG A 296 3.59 3.07 5.45
N LYS A 297 2.94 4.24 5.37
CA LYS A 297 2.61 5.08 6.54
C LYS A 297 1.23 4.80 7.13
N LEU A 298 0.24 4.51 6.28
CA LEU A 298 -1.15 4.35 6.70
C LEU A 298 -1.62 2.89 6.68
N ARG A 299 -0.79 1.97 6.20
CA ARG A 299 -1.13 0.54 6.03
C ARG A 299 -2.39 0.33 5.17
N LEU A 300 -2.59 1.22 4.21
CA LEU A 300 -3.66 1.08 3.22
C LEU A 300 -3.17 0.21 2.06
N SER A 301 -4.03 -0.70 1.59
CA SER A 301 -3.78 -1.38 0.31
C SER A 301 -3.85 -0.37 -0.85
N ALA A 302 -3.25 -0.70 -2.00
CA ALA A 302 -3.36 0.13 -3.19
C ALA A 302 -4.84 0.37 -3.57
N ARG A 303 -5.70 -0.65 -3.45
CA ARG A 303 -7.15 -0.56 -3.68
C ARG A 303 -7.84 0.36 -2.68
N ASP A 304 -7.53 0.25 -1.39
CA ASP A 304 -8.10 1.13 -0.35
C ASP A 304 -7.63 2.57 -0.51
N SER A 305 -6.35 2.79 -0.83
CA SER A 305 -5.78 4.11 -1.09
C SER A 305 -6.52 4.82 -2.22
N MET A 306 -6.75 4.13 -3.34
CA MET A 306 -7.49 4.71 -4.47
C MET A 306 -8.95 4.95 -4.15
N ARG A 307 -9.60 4.07 -3.38
CA ARG A 307 -11.00 4.28 -2.95
C ARG A 307 -11.15 5.52 -2.07
N VAL A 308 -10.22 5.74 -1.14
CA VAL A 308 -10.23 6.93 -0.27
C VAL A 308 -9.88 8.19 -1.06
N ALA A 309 -8.89 8.12 -1.96
CA ALA A 309 -8.53 9.24 -2.83
C ALA A 309 -9.69 9.64 -3.76
N GLN A 310 -10.42 8.67 -4.34
CA GLN A 310 -11.63 8.92 -5.12
C GLN A 310 -12.69 9.67 -4.30
N ALA A 311 -12.93 9.23 -3.05
CA ALA A 311 -13.89 9.91 -2.18
C ALA A 311 -13.46 11.36 -1.86
N LEU A 312 -12.18 11.61 -1.61
CA LEU A 312 -11.64 12.95 -1.38
C LEU A 312 -11.77 13.85 -2.61
N TYR A 313 -11.48 13.33 -3.81
CA TYR A 313 -11.66 14.05 -5.07
C TYR A 313 -13.12 14.41 -5.32
N GLU A 314 -14.03 13.44 -5.23
CA GLU A 314 -15.47 13.64 -5.46
C GLU A 314 -16.11 14.64 -4.49
N GLN A 315 -15.55 14.76 -3.29
CA GLN A 315 -15.96 15.74 -2.28
C GLN A 315 -15.27 17.11 -2.44
N GLY A 316 -14.33 17.25 -3.40
CA GLY A 316 -13.61 18.50 -3.69
C GLY A 316 -12.52 18.84 -2.67
N PHE A 317 -11.88 17.84 -2.08
CA PHE A 317 -10.76 18.04 -1.15
C PHE A 317 -9.39 17.96 -1.83
N ILE A 318 -9.25 17.16 -2.88
CA ILE A 318 -8.00 16.99 -3.63
C ILE A 318 -8.25 17.11 -5.13
N THR A 319 -7.17 17.28 -5.89
CA THR A 319 -7.17 17.16 -7.36
C THR A 319 -7.41 15.72 -7.79
N TYR A 320 -7.61 15.49 -9.09
CA TYR A 320 -7.81 14.18 -9.66
C TYR A 320 -6.67 13.22 -9.30
N MET A 321 -7.02 12.05 -8.79
CA MET A 321 -6.07 11.13 -8.16
C MET A 321 -5.41 10.14 -9.14
N ARG A 322 -5.81 10.09 -10.41
CA ARG A 322 -5.17 9.24 -11.43
C ARG A 322 -4.28 10.09 -12.32
N THR A 323 -3.07 10.34 -11.89
CA THR A 323 -2.07 11.14 -12.59
C THR A 323 -0.68 10.56 -12.41
N ASP A 324 0.14 10.70 -13.42
CA ASP A 324 1.59 10.45 -13.40
C ASP A 324 2.40 11.76 -13.38
N SER A 325 1.72 12.89 -13.38
CA SER A 325 2.32 14.22 -13.32
C SER A 325 2.72 14.62 -11.90
N VAL A 326 3.87 15.28 -11.77
CA VAL A 326 4.34 15.94 -10.54
C VAL A 326 4.22 17.46 -10.63
N HIS A 327 3.62 17.96 -11.72
CA HIS A 327 3.46 19.40 -11.96
C HIS A 327 2.45 20.03 -10.99
N LEU A 328 2.74 21.26 -10.56
CA LEU A 328 1.81 22.10 -9.80
C LEU A 328 1.51 23.37 -10.61
N SER A 329 0.26 23.78 -10.67
CA SER A 329 -0.14 25.07 -11.22
C SER A 329 0.46 26.22 -10.41
N GLN A 330 0.53 27.41 -11.01
CA GLN A 330 1.05 28.61 -10.33
C GLN A 330 0.22 28.94 -9.08
N GLN A 331 -1.10 28.75 -9.13
CA GLN A 331 -2.00 28.92 -7.98
C GLN A 331 -1.66 27.93 -6.86
N ALA A 332 -1.44 26.67 -7.20
CA ALA A 332 -1.08 25.64 -6.23
C ALA A 332 0.29 25.90 -5.59
N ILE A 333 1.28 26.35 -6.38
CA ILE A 333 2.58 26.77 -5.85
C ILE A 333 2.41 27.94 -4.87
N ALA A 334 1.64 28.95 -5.23
CA ALA A 334 1.39 30.10 -4.37
C ALA A 334 0.67 29.69 -3.07
N ALA A 335 -0.35 28.81 -3.15
CA ALA A 335 -1.07 28.28 -2.00
C ALA A 335 -0.15 27.49 -1.06
N ALA A 336 0.66 26.59 -1.61
CA ALA A 336 1.63 25.81 -0.82
C ALA A 336 2.66 26.71 -0.13
N ARG A 337 3.20 27.71 -0.83
CA ARG A 337 4.15 28.68 -0.28
C ARG A 337 3.54 29.51 0.84
N THR A 338 2.28 29.91 0.69
CA THR A 338 1.53 30.60 1.75
C THR A 338 1.37 29.69 2.99
N CYS A 339 1.04 28.41 2.82
CA CYS A 339 0.99 27.46 3.94
C CYS A 339 2.35 27.33 4.63
N VAL A 340 3.46 27.26 3.88
CA VAL A 340 4.80 27.21 4.48
C VAL A 340 5.07 28.43 5.34
N THR A 341 4.82 29.62 4.82
CA THR A 341 5.10 30.88 5.52
C THR A 341 4.25 31.00 6.79
N THR A 342 2.96 30.66 6.70
CA THR A 342 2.01 30.81 7.80
C THR A 342 2.25 29.79 8.92
N MET A 343 2.56 28.54 8.58
CA MET A 343 2.64 27.46 9.57
C MET A 343 4.05 27.18 10.08
N TYR A 344 5.07 27.42 9.25
CA TYR A 344 6.45 27.06 9.58
C TYR A 344 7.37 28.29 9.65
N GLY A 345 6.96 29.42 9.07
CA GLY A 345 7.75 30.64 9.00
C GLY A 345 8.56 30.78 7.70
N SER A 346 8.95 32.01 7.36
CA SER A 346 9.64 32.35 6.11
C SER A 346 11.00 31.66 5.94
N ASN A 347 11.66 31.29 7.04
CA ASN A 347 12.94 30.58 7.01
C ASN A 347 12.83 29.17 6.39
N PHE A 348 11.65 28.55 6.47
CA PHE A 348 11.37 27.23 5.90
C PHE A 348 10.89 27.28 4.46
N LEU A 349 10.69 28.46 3.89
CA LEU A 349 10.30 28.63 2.50
C LEU A 349 11.52 28.49 1.59
N SER A 350 11.37 27.76 0.46
CA SER A 350 12.41 27.73 -0.58
C SER A 350 12.61 29.14 -1.16
N LYS A 351 13.86 29.53 -1.46
CA LYS A 351 14.19 30.85 -2.03
C LYS A 351 13.36 31.10 -3.29
N GLU A 352 13.39 30.17 -4.22
CA GLU A 352 12.60 30.22 -5.45
C GLU A 352 11.44 29.20 -5.41
N PRO A 353 10.34 29.47 -6.15
CA PRO A 353 9.28 28.49 -6.37
C PRO A 353 9.85 27.22 -7.00
N ARG A 354 9.61 26.06 -6.36
CA ARG A 354 10.10 24.79 -6.91
C ARG A 354 9.15 24.29 -7.98
N GLN A 355 9.73 23.93 -9.11
CA GLN A 355 9.06 23.24 -10.18
C GLN A 355 9.67 21.85 -10.34
N TYR A 356 8.83 20.87 -10.56
CA TYR A 356 9.23 19.47 -10.75
C TYR A 356 8.85 19.02 -12.14
N VAL A 357 9.73 18.26 -12.77
CA VAL A 357 9.53 17.73 -14.12
C VAL A 357 9.25 16.24 -14.01
N THR A 358 8.21 15.80 -14.71
CA THR A 358 7.85 14.37 -14.78
C THR A 358 8.89 13.61 -15.60
N LYS A 359 9.37 12.48 -15.06
CA LYS A 359 10.39 11.64 -15.70
C LYS A 359 9.81 10.57 -16.62
N SER A 360 8.52 10.26 -16.50
CA SER A 360 7.86 9.24 -17.30
C SER A 360 7.69 9.69 -18.75
N LYS A 361 8.17 8.86 -19.69
CA LYS A 361 7.90 9.04 -21.11
C LYS A 361 6.41 8.83 -21.35
N GLY A 362 5.72 9.81 -21.95
CA GLY A 362 4.28 9.74 -22.20
C GLY A 362 3.39 10.30 -21.08
N ALA A 363 3.95 10.92 -20.04
CA ALA A 363 3.16 11.69 -19.10
C ALA A 363 2.41 12.80 -19.83
N GLN A 364 1.10 12.89 -19.60
CA GLN A 364 0.30 13.99 -20.15
C GLN A 364 0.66 15.26 -19.38
N GLU A 365 1.46 16.12 -19.96
CA GLU A 365 1.92 17.40 -19.35
C GLU A 365 0.75 18.31 -18.91
N ALA A 366 -0.45 18.07 -19.43
CA ALA A 366 -1.65 18.79 -19.06
C ALA A 366 -2.21 18.44 -17.68
N HIS A 367 -1.79 17.31 -17.09
CA HIS A 367 -2.29 16.87 -15.79
C HIS A 367 -1.50 17.47 -14.64
N GLU A 368 -2.20 17.78 -13.56
CA GLU A 368 -1.61 18.26 -12.32
C GLU A 368 -1.30 17.08 -11.37
N ALA A 369 -0.39 17.28 -10.40
CA ALA A 369 -0.11 16.35 -9.33
C ALA A 369 -1.30 16.20 -8.37
N ILE A 370 -1.31 15.15 -7.57
CA ILE A 370 -2.29 14.98 -6.49
C ILE A 370 -1.95 15.95 -5.35
N ARG A 371 -2.82 16.92 -5.11
CA ARG A 371 -2.67 17.99 -4.13
C ARG A 371 -4.00 18.36 -3.47
N PRO A 372 -4.00 19.12 -2.37
CA PRO A 372 -5.22 19.76 -1.88
C PRO A 372 -5.85 20.65 -2.96
N ALA A 373 -7.18 20.60 -3.07
CA ALA A 373 -7.94 21.36 -4.06
C ALA A 373 -8.09 22.84 -3.66
N GLY A 374 -8.22 23.69 -4.66
CA GLY A 374 -8.45 25.14 -4.51
C GLY A 374 -7.19 25.98 -4.52
N GLU A 375 -7.39 27.29 -4.47
CA GLU A 375 -6.34 28.32 -4.49
C GLU A 375 -5.77 28.60 -3.09
N THR A 376 -6.46 28.13 -2.05
CA THR A 376 -6.04 28.15 -0.65
C THR A 376 -6.22 26.78 -0.06
N PHE A 377 -5.13 26.18 0.40
CA PHE A 377 -5.18 24.81 0.94
C PHE A 377 -5.76 24.80 2.36
N ARG A 378 -6.89 24.15 2.54
CA ARG A 378 -7.43 23.88 3.86
C ARG A 378 -6.48 22.99 4.65
N THR A 379 -6.16 23.38 5.88
CA THR A 379 -5.39 22.50 6.75
C THR A 379 -6.20 21.24 7.08
N PRO A 380 -5.56 20.12 7.44
CA PRO A 380 -6.27 18.89 7.80
C PRO A 380 -7.36 19.10 8.87
N GLN A 381 -7.13 20.02 9.81
CA GLN A 381 -8.07 20.36 10.88
C GLN A 381 -9.31 21.12 10.39
N GLU A 382 -9.15 21.93 9.36
CA GLU A 382 -10.24 22.76 8.78
C GLU A 382 -11.16 21.96 7.85
N THR A 383 -10.74 20.76 7.42
CA THR A 383 -11.54 19.94 6.49
C THR A 383 -12.79 19.35 7.11
N GLY A 384 -12.79 19.09 8.42
CA GLY A 384 -13.83 18.33 9.10
C GLY A 384 -13.84 16.82 8.79
N LEU A 385 -12.84 16.33 8.05
CA LEU A 385 -12.65 14.91 7.73
C LEU A 385 -12.28 14.10 8.97
N SER A 386 -12.45 12.79 8.90
CA SER A 386 -12.10 11.87 9.98
C SER A 386 -11.57 10.53 9.45
N GLY A 387 -10.96 9.74 10.32
CA GLY A 387 -10.49 8.38 10.00
C GLY A 387 -9.51 8.32 8.84
N ARG A 388 -9.76 7.42 7.88
CA ARG A 388 -8.87 7.18 6.73
C ARG A 388 -8.84 8.36 5.75
N GLU A 389 -9.95 9.08 5.58
CA GLU A 389 -10.01 10.25 4.69
C GLU A 389 -9.13 11.37 5.22
N LEU A 390 -9.21 11.68 6.51
CA LEU A 390 -8.34 12.66 7.16
C LEU A 390 -6.86 12.25 7.06
N ALA A 391 -6.55 10.98 7.33
CA ALA A 391 -5.16 10.50 7.30
C ALA A 391 -4.54 10.60 5.90
N LEU A 392 -5.30 10.25 4.85
CA LEU A 392 -4.81 10.35 3.47
C LEU A 392 -4.71 11.81 3.00
N TYR A 393 -5.68 12.65 3.38
CA TYR A 393 -5.63 14.09 3.10
C TYR A 393 -4.41 14.75 3.77
N ASP A 394 -4.16 14.47 5.05
CA ASP A 394 -2.99 14.96 5.80
C ASP A 394 -1.68 14.56 5.13
N LEU A 395 -1.59 13.31 4.65
CA LEU A 395 -0.43 12.82 3.91
C LEU A 395 -0.20 13.63 2.61
N ILE A 396 -1.26 13.84 1.82
CA ILE A 396 -1.22 14.61 0.57
C ILE A 396 -0.87 16.08 0.86
N TRP A 397 -1.50 16.68 1.85
CA TRP A 397 -1.27 18.07 2.26
C TRP A 397 0.19 18.29 2.67
N LYS A 398 0.71 17.45 3.56
CA LYS A 398 2.10 17.52 4.03
C LYS A 398 3.11 17.39 2.91
N ARG A 399 2.91 16.43 2.00
CA ARG A 399 3.79 16.24 0.85
C ARG A 399 3.79 17.43 -0.08
N THR A 400 2.62 17.99 -0.38
CA THR A 400 2.47 19.14 -1.26
C THR A 400 3.14 20.38 -0.65
N VAL A 401 2.89 20.66 0.63
CA VAL A 401 3.49 21.80 1.33
C VAL A 401 5.01 21.64 1.44
N ALA A 402 5.48 20.45 1.82
CA ALA A 402 6.90 20.13 1.92
C ALA A 402 7.64 20.32 0.59
N SER A 403 6.98 20.08 -0.55
CA SER A 403 7.56 20.26 -1.88
C SER A 403 8.01 21.70 -2.15
N GLN A 404 7.46 22.70 -1.47
CA GLN A 404 7.81 24.10 -1.60
C GLN A 404 8.70 24.63 -0.45
N MET A 405 9.11 23.75 0.47
CA MET A 405 9.97 24.13 1.60
C MET A 405 11.46 24.15 1.23
N ALA A 406 12.25 24.76 2.10
CA ALA A 406 13.70 24.81 2.00
C ALA A 406 14.30 23.40 2.18
N ASP A 407 15.48 23.19 1.62
CA ASP A 407 16.24 21.95 1.78
C ASP A 407 16.59 21.71 3.26
N ALA A 408 16.64 20.45 3.65
CA ALA A 408 17.21 20.09 4.93
C ALA A 408 18.74 20.07 4.83
N GLN A 409 19.41 20.66 5.82
CA GLN A 409 20.86 20.69 5.92
C GLN A 409 21.27 19.74 7.06
N LEU A 410 22.19 18.85 6.76
CA LEU A 410 22.65 17.80 7.66
C LEU A 410 24.17 17.77 7.66
N THR A 411 24.75 17.42 8.79
CA THR A 411 26.15 17.05 8.86
C THR A 411 26.25 15.56 9.19
N MET A 412 26.84 14.82 8.29
CA MET A 412 27.19 13.41 8.51
C MET A 412 28.52 13.36 9.27
N LEU A 413 28.50 12.70 10.41
CA LEU A 413 29.66 12.54 11.29
C LEU A 413 30.18 11.10 11.16
N SER A 414 31.45 10.91 10.91
CA SER A 414 32.09 9.60 10.93
C SER A 414 33.35 9.67 11.81
N VAL A 415 33.32 8.93 12.88
CA VAL A 415 34.44 8.85 13.84
C VAL A 415 35.09 7.49 13.69
N GLN A 416 36.41 7.45 13.43
CA GLN A 416 37.16 6.22 13.47
C GLN A 416 37.96 6.17 14.79
N LEU A 417 37.91 5.01 15.38
CA LEU A 417 38.62 4.73 16.63
C LEU A 417 39.55 3.54 16.39
N THR A 418 40.78 3.69 16.87
CA THR A 418 41.79 2.66 16.77
C THR A 418 42.03 2.07 18.16
N VAL A 419 42.05 0.75 18.20
CA VAL A 419 42.48 -0.05 19.35
C VAL A 419 43.42 -1.13 18.84
N GLU A 420 44.70 -1.06 19.18
CA GLU A 420 45.78 -1.85 18.56
C GLU A 420 45.78 -1.71 17.01
N ASP A 421 45.62 -2.81 16.30
CA ASP A 421 45.53 -2.84 14.83
C ASP A 421 44.07 -2.86 14.27
N ALA A 422 43.09 -2.78 15.20
CA ALA A 422 41.67 -2.79 14.83
C ALA A 422 41.10 -1.37 14.75
N ILE A 423 40.33 -1.12 13.71
CA ILE A 423 39.62 0.15 13.50
C ILE A 423 38.13 -0.07 13.65
N PHE A 424 37.53 0.71 14.55
CA PHE A 424 36.07 0.78 14.73
C PHE A 424 35.55 2.10 14.21
N ARG A 425 34.28 2.13 13.87
CA ARG A 425 33.59 3.32 13.36
C ARG A 425 32.30 3.58 14.13
N ALA A 426 32.11 4.85 14.54
CA ALA A 426 30.82 5.41 14.88
C ALA A 426 30.33 6.30 13.73
N SER A 427 29.05 6.21 13.39
CA SER A 427 28.41 7.11 12.43
C SER A 427 27.33 7.90 13.14
N GLY A 428 27.37 9.21 12.98
CA GLY A 428 26.39 10.14 13.50
C GLY A 428 25.77 10.98 12.40
N LYS A 429 24.64 11.57 12.71
CA LYS A 429 23.94 12.50 11.84
C LYS A 429 23.35 13.63 12.68
N ARG A 430 23.76 14.84 12.39
CA ARG A 430 23.22 16.05 13.00
C ARG A 430 22.36 16.78 11.98
N ILE A 431 21.18 17.22 12.38
CA ILE A 431 20.31 18.05 11.56
C ILE A 431 20.60 19.51 11.90
N ASP A 432 21.36 20.18 11.04
CA ASP A 432 21.75 21.59 11.24
C ASP A 432 20.56 22.53 10.95
N PHE A 433 19.78 22.17 9.92
CA PHE A 433 18.52 22.83 9.60
C PHE A 433 17.50 21.82 9.07
N ALA A 434 16.39 21.70 9.77
CA ALA A 434 15.39 20.66 9.45
C ALA A 434 14.72 20.84 8.06
N GLY A 435 14.64 22.08 7.55
CA GLY A 435 14.02 22.35 6.27
C GLY A 435 12.64 21.65 6.13
N PHE A 436 12.42 20.94 5.03
CA PHE A 436 11.17 20.22 4.77
C PHE A 436 10.89 19.04 5.71
N PHE A 437 11.88 18.51 6.42
CA PHE A 437 11.67 17.46 7.43
C PHE A 437 10.68 17.89 8.52
N ARG A 438 10.53 19.18 8.72
CA ARG A 438 9.55 19.72 9.68
C ARG A 438 8.11 19.37 9.31
N ALA A 439 7.82 19.25 8.03
CA ALA A 439 6.47 18.91 7.53
C ALA A 439 6.35 17.45 7.10
N TYR A 440 7.37 16.90 6.46
CA TYR A 440 7.26 15.60 5.81
C TYR A 440 8.60 14.88 5.68
N VAL A 441 8.58 13.60 6.03
CA VAL A 441 9.67 12.65 5.78
C VAL A 441 9.09 11.47 5.03
N GLU A 442 9.78 10.96 4.02
CA GLU A 442 9.34 9.84 3.17
C GLU A 442 9.42 8.51 3.94
N GLY A 443 8.52 7.56 3.65
CA GLY A 443 8.58 6.22 4.21
C GLY A 443 9.53 5.32 3.39
N SER A 444 10.13 4.32 4.04
CA SER A 444 10.96 3.32 3.39
C SER A 444 10.39 1.92 3.57
N ASP A 445 10.57 1.04 2.56
CA ASP A 445 10.32 -0.40 2.67
C ASP A 445 11.52 -1.11 3.31
N ASP A 446 12.69 -0.45 3.33
CA ASP A 446 13.91 -0.92 3.95
C ASP A 446 13.97 -0.44 5.41
N PRO A 447 14.00 -1.36 6.40
CA PRO A 447 14.10 -1.00 7.81
C PRO A 447 15.37 -0.22 8.14
N ASP A 448 16.49 -0.53 7.48
CA ASP A 448 17.77 0.14 7.73
C ASP A 448 17.74 1.57 7.18
N ALA A 449 17.19 1.78 5.98
CA ALA A 449 17.01 3.13 5.44
C ALA A 449 16.06 3.99 6.27
N ALA A 450 15.07 3.39 6.94
CA ALA A 450 14.18 4.11 7.85
C ALA A 450 14.90 4.56 9.15
N LEU A 451 15.96 3.85 9.56
CA LEU A 451 16.81 4.25 10.68
C LEU A 451 17.78 5.37 10.31
N GLU A 452 18.22 5.42 9.06
CA GLU A 452 19.11 6.50 8.57
C GLU A 452 18.47 7.90 8.61
N GLU A 453 17.16 8.00 8.69
CA GLU A 453 16.46 9.30 8.76
C GLU A 453 16.38 9.89 10.18
N LYS A 454 16.75 9.13 11.21
CA LYS A 454 16.81 9.63 12.59
C LYS A 454 18.10 10.37 12.85
N GLU A 455 18.02 11.38 13.69
CA GLU A 455 19.20 12.04 14.22
C GLU A 455 19.95 11.08 15.16
N VAL A 456 21.24 10.88 14.91
CA VAL A 456 22.14 10.08 15.74
C VAL A 456 23.21 11.01 16.26
N MET A 457 23.05 11.42 17.51
CA MET A 457 23.99 12.31 18.18
C MET A 457 25.20 11.52 18.66
N LEU A 458 26.38 11.95 18.24
CA LEU A 458 27.63 11.51 18.83
C LEU A 458 28.11 12.56 19.84
N PRO A 459 28.83 12.15 20.91
CA PRO A 459 29.45 13.11 21.82
C PRO A 459 30.49 13.98 21.10
N PRO A 460 30.81 15.18 21.62
CA PRO A 460 31.87 16.00 21.04
C PRO A 460 33.21 15.32 21.24
N LEU A 461 33.76 14.73 20.18
CA LEU A 461 35.03 14.03 20.14
C LEU A 461 36.07 14.81 19.38
N LYS A 462 37.36 14.66 19.75
CA LYS A 462 38.50 15.19 19.03
C LYS A 462 39.50 14.08 18.73
N ILE A 463 40.29 14.25 17.68
CA ILE A 463 41.37 13.33 17.35
C ILE A 463 42.33 13.30 18.54
N GLY A 464 42.67 12.10 18.98
CA GLY A 464 43.50 11.85 20.17
C GLY A 464 42.72 11.67 21.47
N ASP A 465 41.39 11.86 21.48
CA ASP A 465 40.55 11.52 22.64
C ASP A 465 40.56 10.01 22.91
N HIS A 466 40.50 9.65 24.21
CA HIS A 466 40.53 8.25 24.68
C HIS A 466 39.20 7.88 25.36
N PRO A 467 38.13 7.57 24.60
CA PRO A 467 36.88 7.12 25.20
C PRO A 467 37.04 5.74 25.85
N VAL A 468 36.32 5.55 26.95
CA VAL A 468 36.42 4.32 27.75
C VAL A 468 35.47 3.27 27.19
N CYS A 469 35.98 2.10 26.86
CA CYS A 469 35.15 0.95 26.47
C CYS A 469 34.39 0.43 27.68
N ARG A 470 33.07 0.45 27.65
CA ARG A 470 32.19 -0.11 28.67
C ARG A 470 31.85 -1.56 28.37
N GLU A 471 31.65 -1.86 27.13
CA GLU A 471 31.21 -3.17 26.66
C GLU A 471 31.79 -3.45 25.28
N LEU A 472 32.31 -4.65 25.08
CA LEU A 472 32.79 -5.11 23.78
C LEU A 472 32.18 -6.50 23.52
N ASN A 473 31.32 -6.61 22.52
CA ASN A 473 30.54 -7.81 22.22
C ASN A 473 30.84 -8.35 20.83
N THR A 474 30.89 -9.66 20.73
CA THR A 474 30.84 -10.36 19.44
C THR A 474 29.42 -10.49 18.98
N VAL A 475 29.15 -10.29 17.69
CA VAL A 475 27.82 -10.36 17.10
C VAL A 475 27.87 -11.26 15.87
N GLY A 476 27.10 -12.35 15.89
CA GLY A 476 26.93 -13.24 14.75
C GLY A 476 25.86 -12.70 13.81
N HIS A 477 26.09 -12.84 12.53
CA HIS A 477 25.20 -12.43 11.45
C HIS A 477 25.01 -13.55 10.44
N GLU A 478 23.81 -13.57 9.85
CA GLU A 478 23.50 -14.39 8.68
C GLU A 478 22.95 -13.49 7.57
N THR A 479 23.43 -13.70 6.36
CA THR A 479 22.86 -12.99 5.21
C THR A 479 21.41 -13.43 5.00
N GLN A 480 20.58 -12.49 4.61
CA GLN A 480 19.14 -12.74 4.43
C GLN A 480 18.79 -12.79 2.93
N PRO A 481 17.83 -13.63 2.51
CA PRO A 481 17.38 -13.66 1.13
C PRO A 481 16.72 -12.31 0.77
N PRO A 482 16.67 -11.95 -0.54
CA PRO A 482 16.07 -10.70 -0.98
C PRO A 482 14.64 -10.56 -0.46
N ALA A 483 14.27 -9.37 -0.01
CA ALA A 483 12.96 -9.12 0.58
C ALA A 483 11.84 -9.35 -0.44
N ARG A 484 10.74 -9.97 0.00
CA ARG A 484 9.52 -10.09 -0.81
C ARG A 484 8.93 -8.72 -1.10
N TYR A 485 8.24 -8.58 -2.23
CA TYR A 485 7.55 -7.34 -2.54
C TYR A 485 6.44 -7.06 -1.53
N THR A 486 6.40 -5.82 -1.03
CA THR A 486 5.19 -5.21 -0.48
C THR A 486 4.31 -4.69 -1.63
N GLU A 487 3.04 -4.32 -1.37
CA GLU A 487 2.25 -3.64 -2.41
C GLU A 487 2.96 -2.36 -2.90
N ALA A 488 3.56 -1.60 -1.99
CA ALA A 488 4.33 -0.40 -2.31
C ALA A 488 5.53 -0.70 -3.22
N ALA A 489 6.32 -1.71 -2.87
CA ALA A 489 7.49 -2.11 -3.67
C ALA A 489 7.09 -2.64 -5.05
N LEU A 490 5.97 -3.39 -5.15
CA LEU A 490 5.46 -3.86 -6.44
C LEU A 490 4.95 -2.71 -7.31
N VAL A 491 4.21 -1.74 -6.75
CA VAL A 491 3.78 -0.55 -7.50
C VAL A 491 4.98 0.21 -8.04
N LYS A 492 6.02 0.42 -7.20
CA LYS A 492 7.28 1.05 -7.62
C LYS A 492 7.95 0.29 -8.77
N MET A 493 8.00 -1.05 -8.68
CA MET A 493 8.59 -1.90 -9.72
C MET A 493 7.81 -1.83 -11.02
N LEU A 494 6.48 -1.93 -10.97
CA LEU A 494 5.62 -1.81 -12.15
C LEU A 494 5.79 -0.45 -12.85
N GLU A 495 5.85 0.64 -12.08
CA GLU A 495 6.10 1.99 -12.60
C GLU A 495 7.47 2.10 -13.26
N SER A 496 8.54 1.61 -12.61
CA SER A 496 9.91 1.68 -13.16
C SER A 496 10.07 0.89 -14.45
N GLU A 497 9.35 -0.23 -14.61
CA GLU A 497 9.33 -1.05 -15.82
C GLU A 497 8.36 -0.51 -16.89
N GLY A 498 7.59 0.53 -16.60
CA GLY A 498 6.55 1.07 -17.49
C GLY A 498 5.34 0.16 -17.68
N ILE A 499 5.08 -0.74 -16.73
CA ILE A 499 4.00 -1.73 -16.75
C ILE A 499 2.79 -1.18 -16.01
N GLY A 500 1.65 -1.11 -16.70
CA GLY A 500 0.44 -0.48 -16.15
C GLY A 500 0.46 1.04 -16.23
N ARG A 501 -0.59 1.66 -15.72
CA ARG A 501 -0.79 3.12 -15.69
C ARG A 501 -1.52 3.50 -14.39
N PRO A 502 -1.64 4.79 -14.05
CA PRO A 502 -2.32 5.25 -12.84
C PRO A 502 -3.70 4.60 -12.60
N SER A 503 -4.44 4.32 -13.64
CA SER A 503 -5.75 3.65 -13.55
C SER A 503 -5.68 2.15 -13.24
N THR A 504 -4.53 1.49 -13.39
CA THR A 504 -4.45 0.02 -13.37
C THR A 504 -3.65 -0.58 -12.21
N TYR A 505 -2.73 0.14 -11.56
CA TYR A 505 -1.88 -0.43 -10.48
C TYR A 505 -2.69 -1.12 -9.39
N ALA A 506 -3.67 -0.44 -8.82
CA ALA A 506 -4.50 -0.99 -7.75
C ALA A 506 -5.35 -2.19 -8.20
N SER A 507 -5.84 -2.18 -9.44
CA SER A 507 -6.63 -3.28 -10.01
C SER A 507 -5.78 -4.51 -10.32
N ILE A 508 -4.54 -4.33 -10.77
CA ILE A 508 -3.58 -5.42 -11.02
C ILE A 508 -3.32 -6.18 -9.72
N ILE A 509 -2.88 -5.46 -8.67
CA ILE A 509 -2.58 -6.08 -7.37
C ILE A 509 -3.81 -6.76 -6.79
N GLY A 510 -4.96 -6.09 -6.81
CA GLY A 510 -6.20 -6.69 -6.37
C GLY A 510 -6.56 -7.96 -7.13
N THR A 511 -6.42 -7.96 -8.45
CA THR A 511 -6.77 -9.10 -9.30
C THR A 511 -5.87 -10.32 -9.03
N ILE A 512 -4.55 -10.15 -8.91
CA ILE A 512 -3.65 -11.28 -8.65
C ILE A 512 -3.90 -11.91 -7.27
N CYS A 513 -4.33 -11.12 -6.29
CA CYS A 513 -4.75 -11.61 -4.97
C CYS A 513 -6.14 -12.30 -5.04
N ASP A 514 -7.13 -11.65 -5.65
CA ASP A 514 -8.51 -12.18 -5.78
C ASP A 514 -8.57 -13.48 -6.59
N ARG A 515 -7.65 -13.67 -7.55
CA ARG A 515 -7.51 -14.89 -8.35
C ARG A 515 -6.67 -15.98 -7.67
N GLY A 516 -6.15 -15.74 -6.48
CA GLY A 516 -5.39 -16.70 -5.71
C GLY A 516 -3.98 -17.01 -6.24
N TYR A 517 -3.42 -16.14 -7.09
CA TYR A 517 -2.03 -16.24 -7.51
C TYR A 517 -1.06 -15.77 -6.42
N VAL A 518 -1.48 -14.81 -5.63
CA VAL A 518 -0.67 -14.17 -4.61
C VAL A 518 -1.46 -14.06 -3.30
N GLN A 519 -0.79 -14.31 -2.19
CA GLN A 519 -1.31 -14.12 -0.84
C GLN A 519 -0.59 -12.95 -0.18
N LEU A 520 -1.34 -12.11 0.54
CA LEU A 520 -0.77 -11.03 1.34
C LEU A 520 -0.61 -11.52 2.80
N VAL A 521 0.62 -11.76 3.22
CA VAL A 521 0.96 -12.21 4.57
C VAL A 521 1.97 -11.24 5.17
N ASN A 522 1.66 -10.64 6.32
CA ASN A 522 2.53 -9.66 7.00
C ASN A 522 3.03 -8.53 6.08
N ASN A 523 2.15 -8.00 5.23
CA ASN A 523 2.45 -6.97 4.23
C ASN A 523 3.36 -7.43 3.07
N ALA A 524 3.70 -8.71 2.97
CA ALA A 524 4.47 -9.30 1.88
C ALA A 524 3.56 -10.02 0.89
N LEU A 525 3.80 -9.84 -0.39
CA LEU A 525 3.15 -10.53 -1.50
C LEU A 525 3.88 -11.86 -1.76
N ILE A 526 3.21 -12.97 -1.51
CA ILE A 526 3.78 -14.32 -1.61
C ILE A 526 3.06 -15.07 -2.73
N PRO A 527 3.76 -15.61 -3.75
CA PRO A 527 3.14 -16.37 -4.81
C PRO A 527 2.71 -17.74 -4.31
N THR A 528 1.61 -18.26 -4.85
CA THR A 528 1.16 -19.63 -4.62
C THR A 528 1.82 -20.60 -5.60
N PHE A 529 1.75 -21.91 -5.32
CA PHE A 529 2.22 -22.95 -6.25
C PHE A 529 1.51 -22.86 -7.62
N THR A 530 0.24 -22.46 -7.64
CA THR A 530 -0.51 -22.20 -8.87
C THR A 530 0.09 -21.07 -9.69
N ALA A 531 0.60 -20.02 -9.05
CA ALA A 531 1.29 -18.94 -9.73
C ALA A 531 2.56 -19.45 -10.45
N PHE A 532 3.32 -20.33 -9.81
CA PHE A 532 4.49 -20.96 -10.44
C PHE A 532 4.11 -21.77 -11.69
N ALA A 533 3.08 -22.64 -11.58
CA ALA A 533 2.65 -23.45 -12.71
C ALA A 533 2.20 -22.59 -13.91
N VAL A 534 1.37 -21.57 -13.65
CA VAL A 534 0.90 -20.67 -14.70
C VAL A 534 2.04 -19.85 -15.29
N THR A 535 2.94 -19.32 -14.47
CA THR A 535 4.10 -18.55 -14.94
C THR A 535 5.00 -19.41 -15.79
N SER A 536 5.35 -20.64 -15.37
CA SER A 536 6.21 -21.56 -16.12
C SER A 536 5.59 -21.92 -17.48
N LEU A 537 4.28 -22.23 -17.55
CA LEU A 537 3.60 -22.48 -18.82
C LEU A 537 3.67 -21.27 -19.75
N LEU A 538 3.45 -20.07 -19.23
CA LEU A 538 3.46 -18.85 -20.04
C LEU A 538 4.88 -18.50 -20.48
N GLU A 539 5.91 -18.68 -19.65
CA GLU A 539 7.32 -18.46 -20.00
C GLU A 539 7.79 -19.42 -21.09
N GLU A 540 7.39 -20.68 -21.02
CA GLU A 540 7.81 -21.71 -21.99
C GLU A 540 7.10 -21.54 -23.35
N HIS A 541 5.82 -21.24 -23.33
CA HIS A 541 5.01 -21.26 -24.54
C HIS A 541 4.63 -19.87 -25.08
N PHE A 542 4.56 -18.84 -24.22
CA PHE A 542 4.15 -17.48 -24.57
C PHE A 542 5.06 -16.42 -23.93
N PRO A 543 6.39 -16.48 -24.10
CA PRO A 543 7.36 -15.67 -23.37
C PRO A 543 7.10 -14.16 -23.50
N ASN A 544 6.66 -13.70 -24.67
CA ASN A 544 6.37 -12.28 -24.91
C ASN A 544 5.24 -11.76 -24.00
N LEU A 545 4.25 -12.59 -23.66
CA LEU A 545 3.10 -12.17 -22.84
C LEU A 545 3.40 -12.00 -21.36
N VAL A 546 4.56 -12.47 -20.93
CA VAL A 546 5.08 -12.30 -19.57
C VAL A 546 6.37 -11.49 -19.52
N ASP A 547 6.81 -10.95 -20.67
CA ASP A 547 7.98 -10.09 -20.77
C ASP A 547 7.64 -8.65 -20.37
N PRO A 548 8.38 -8.06 -19.40
CA PRO A 548 8.16 -6.68 -18.97
C PRO A 548 8.29 -5.66 -20.09
N SER A 549 9.31 -5.81 -20.94
CA SER A 549 9.59 -4.84 -22.01
C SER A 549 8.55 -4.91 -23.13
N PHE A 550 8.02 -6.09 -23.43
CA PHE A 550 6.92 -6.25 -24.38
C PHE A 550 5.65 -5.60 -23.84
N THR A 551 5.32 -5.82 -22.59
CA THR A 551 4.14 -5.20 -21.95
C THR A 551 4.28 -3.68 -21.85
N SER A 552 5.46 -3.17 -21.51
CA SER A 552 5.76 -1.73 -21.50
C SER A 552 5.56 -1.10 -22.88
N LYS A 553 6.03 -1.77 -23.96
CA LYS A 553 5.80 -1.33 -25.35
C LYS A 553 4.32 -1.32 -25.72
N MET A 554 3.53 -2.32 -25.27
CA MET A 554 2.09 -2.31 -25.48
C MET A 554 1.41 -1.12 -24.78
N GLU A 555 1.78 -0.81 -23.55
CA GLU A 555 1.29 0.37 -22.82
C GLU A 555 1.67 1.68 -23.53
N GLN A 556 2.90 1.78 -24.03
CA GLN A 556 3.34 2.93 -24.82
C GLN A 556 2.56 3.05 -26.13
N THR A 557 2.29 1.95 -26.84
CA THR A 557 1.47 1.97 -28.06
C THR A 557 0.05 2.47 -27.79
N LEU A 558 -0.54 2.11 -26.64
CA LEU A 558 -1.86 2.65 -26.24
C LEU A 558 -1.79 4.16 -25.94
N ASP A 559 -0.68 4.66 -25.44
CA ASP A 559 -0.46 6.11 -25.28
C ASP A 559 -0.29 6.78 -26.66
N ASP A 560 0.45 6.16 -27.58
CA ASP A 560 0.64 6.65 -28.94
C ASP A 560 -0.68 6.68 -29.74
N ILE A 561 -1.58 5.73 -29.52
CA ILE A 561 -2.96 5.75 -30.08
C ILE A 561 -3.72 6.96 -29.51
N SER A 562 -3.60 7.24 -28.22
CA SER A 562 -4.29 8.37 -27.59
C SER A 562 -3.83 9.75 -28.09
N THR A 563 -2.61 9.84 -28.62
CA THR A 563 -2.06 11.04 -29.25
C THR A 563 -2.33 11.08 -30.77
N GLY A 564 -2.80 9.97 -31.36
CA GLY A 564 -3.01 9.81 -32.80
C GLY A 564 -1.73 9.51 -33.58
N SER A 565 -0.63 9.16 -32.90
CA SER A 565 0.65 8.79 -33.52
C SER A 565 0.66 7.38 -34.09
N VAL A 566 -0.24 6.51 -33.63
CA VAL A 566 -0.40 5.11 -34.06
C VAL A 566 -1.89 4.82 -34.32
N GLU A 567 -2.16 4.13 -35.43
CA GLU A 567 -3.49 3.64 -35.76
C GLU A 567 -3.84 2.37 -34.99
N TRP A 568 -5.00 2.34 -34.35
CA TRP A 568 -5.43 1.27 -33.45
C TRP A 568 -5.75 -0.06 -34.18
N LEU A 569 -6.41 -0.01 -35.34
CA LEU A 569 -6.88 -1.21 -36.06
C LEU A 569 -5.73 -2.05 -36.65
N PRO A 570 -4.74 -1.48 -37.37
CA PRO A 570 -3.55 -2.23 -37.78
C PRO A 570 -2.79 -2.87 -36.60
N TYR A 571 -2.75 -2.17 -35.47
CA TYR A 571 -2.11 -2.70 -34.27
C TYR A 571 -2.85 -3.94 -33.72
N LEU A 572 -4.18 -3.92 -33.62
CA LEU A 572 -4.97 -5.07 -33.19
C LEU A 572 -4.85 -6.25 -34.16
N LYS A 573 -4.91 -5.99 -35.47
CA LYS A 573 -4.72 -7.02 -36.51
C LYS A 573 -3.36 -7.72 -36.37
N LYS A 574 -2.29 -6.95 -36.23
CA LYS A 574 -0.93 -7.49 -36.01
C LYS A 574 -0.80 -8.29 -34.72
N PHE A 575 -1.44 -7.83 -33.66
CA PHE A 575 -1.35 -8.48 -32.34
C PHE A 575 -2.10 -9.81 -32.30
N TYR A 576 -3.27 -9.89 -32.91
CA TYR A 576 -4.18 -11.03 -32.70
C TYR A 576 -4.25 -11.99 -33.89
N SER A 577 -4.27 -11.46 -35.12
CA SER A 577 -4.59 -12.22 -36.33
C SER A 577 -3.34 -12.84 -36.97
N GLY A 578 -3.56 -13.87 -37.82
CA GLY A 578 -2.48 -14.58 -38.51
C GLY A 578 -1.74 -15.62 -37.64
N GLU A 579 -0.82 -16.34 -38.24
CA GLU A 579 -0.05 -17.39 -37.56
C GLU A 579 0.83 -16.85 -36.42
N GLN A 580 1.37 -15.67 -36.58
CA GLN A 580 2.20 -14.99 -35.60
C GLN A 580 1.38 -14.19 -34.56
N GLY A 581 0.10 -13.95 -34.81
CA GLY A 581 -0.82 -13.33 -33.86
C GLY A 581 -1.18 -14.27 -32.71
N LEU A 582 -1.74 -13.71 -31.65
CA LEU A 582 -2.08 -14.46 -30.44
C LEU A 582 -2.98 -15.67 -30.74
N SER A 583 -3.98 -15.52 -31.61
CA SER A 583 -4.89 -16.61 -31.98
C SER A 583 -4.16 -17.77 -32.65
N GLY A 584 -3.29 -17.50 -33.61
CA GLY A 584 -2.47 -18.51 -34.29
C GLY A 584 -1.50 -19.22 -33.36
N GLN A 585 -0.81 -18.46 -32.53
CA GLN A 585 0.12 -19.01 -31.54
C GLN A 585 -0.58 -19.95 -30.54
N VAL A 586 -1.76 -19.60 -30.04
CA VAL A 586 -2.50 -20.48 -29.11
C VAL A 586 -2.97 -21.74 -29.82
N LYS A 587 -3.52 -21.65 -31.03
CA LYS A 587 -3.96 -22.80 -31.80
C LYS A 587 -2.81 -23.78 -32.10
N SER A 588 -1.65 -23.27 -32.51
CA SER A 588 -0.48 -24.12 -32.83
C SER A 588 0.14 -24.78 -31.60
N ARG A 589 0.13 -24.10 -30.46
CA ARG A 589 0.77 -24.59 -29.22
C ARG A 589 -0.14 -25.43 -28.35
N ASP A 590 -1.48 -25.33 -28.48
CA ASP A 590 -2.41 -26.11 -27.65
C ASP A 590 -2.12 -27.62 -27.65
N ASN A 591 -1.83 -28.19 -28.82
CA ASN A 591 -1.49 -29.61 -28.93
C ASN A 591 -0.07 -29.95 -28.45
N LEU A 592 0.83 -29.00 -28.38
CA LEU A 592 2.21 -29.18 -27.95
C LEU A 592 2.35 -29.14 -26.43
N ILE A 593 1.44 -28.45 -25.74
CA ILE A 593 1.49 -28.33 -24.28
C ILE A 593 1.04 -29.63 -23.65
N ASP A 594 1.94 -30.31 -22.94
CA ASP A 594 1.58 -31.44 -22.09
C ASP A 594 0.89 -30.94 -20.81
N GLY A 595 -0.32 -31.44 -20.55
CA GLY A 595 -1.11 -31.06 -19.37
C GLY A 595 -0.52 -31.56 -18.07
N GLU A 596 0.21 -32.66 -18.06
CA GLU A 596 0.87 -33.16 -16.86
C GLU A 596 2.09 -32.32 -16.49
N ALA A 597 2.93 -32.02 -17.46
CA ALA A 597 4.06 -31.12 -17.30
C ALA A 597 3.62 -29.71 -16.86
N ALA A 598 2.51 -29.19 -17.45
CA ALA A 598 1.95 -27.88 -17.09
C ALA A 598 1.42 -27.78 -15.64
N ARG A 599 0.97 -28.91 -15.07
CA ARG A 599 0.54 -29.00 -13.66
C ARG A 599 1.69 -29.22 -12.70
N THR A 600 2.86 -29.59 -13.18
CA THR A 600 4.05 -29.85 -12.35
C THR A 600 4.78 -28.56 -12.09
N VAL A 601 4.93 -28.20 -10.84
CA VAL A 601 5.69 -27.03 -10.39
C VAL A 601 7.13 -27.42 -10.19
N ARG A 602 8.01 -26.88 -11.00
CA ARG A 602 9.47 -27.07 -10.86
C ARG A 602 9.97 -26.15 -9.75
N LEU A 603 10.52 -26.72 -8.70
CA LEU A 603 11.13 -26.00 -7.58
C LEU A 603 12.58 -26.48 -7.44
N GLU A 604 13.50 -25.52 -7.47
CA GLU A 604 14.91 -25.82 -7.24
C GLU A 604 15.18 -26.35 -5.83
N GLY A 605 16.14 -27.24 -5.69
CA GLY A 605 16.56 -27.82 -4.41
C GLY A 605 15.66 -28.93 -3.88
N LEU A 606 14.80 -29.54 -4.72
CA LEU A 606 14.08 -30.78 -4.42
C LEU A 606 14.69 -31.94 -5.18
N ASP A 607 14.58 -33.15 -4.63
CA ASP A 607 15.01 -34.40 -5.25
C ASP A 607 14.17 -34.70 -6.51
N ASP A 608 14.75 -35.36 -7.50
CA ASP A 608 14.13 -35.60 -8.81
C ASP A 608 12.87 -36.50 -8.73
N ASP A 609 12.74 -37.33 -7.71
CA ASP A 609 11.57 -38.18 -7.45
C ASP A 609 10.42 -37.43 -6.78
N VAL A 610 10.65 -36.19 -6.29
CA VAL A 610 9.65 -35.35 -5.63
C VAL A 610 9.04 -34.40 -6.64
N LYS A 611 7.77 -34.63 -7.00
CA LYS A 611 7.00 -33.77 -7.92
C LYS A 611 5.96 -32.96 -7.15
N VAL A 612 5.98 -31.66 -7.27
CA VAL A 612 4.92 -30.77 -6.77
C VAL A 612 3.92 -30.56 -7.88
N LYS A 613 2.65 -30.90 -7.68
CA LYS A 613 1.61 -30.84 -8.71
C LYS A 613 0.40 -30.00 -8.27
N ILE A 614 -0.29 -29.41 -9.25
CA ILE A 614 -1.55 -28.69 -9.04
C ILE A 614 -2.72 -29.65 -9.28
N GLY A 615 -3.47 -29.95 -8.24
CA GLY A 615 -4.67 -30.78 -8.27
C GLY A 615 -5.98 -30.00 -8.11
N LYS A 616 -7.10 -30.71 -8.18
CA LYS A 616 -8.45 -30.12 -8.01
C LYS A 616 -8.64 -29.41 -6.65
N PHE A 617 -7.93 -29.86 -5.62
CA PHE A 617 -8.06 -29.36 -4.25
C PHE A 617 -6.87 -28.49 -3.81
N GLY A 618 -5.98 -28.12 -4.73
CA GLY A 618 -4.79 -27.33 -4.46
C GLY A 618 -3.49 -28.07 -4.80
N ALA A 619 -2.36 -27.53 -4.34
CA ALA A 619 -1.05 -28.13 -4.56
C ALA A 619 -0.87 -29.39 -3.69
N TYR A 620 -0.16 -30.38 -4.24
CA TYR A 620 0.20 -31.61 -3.54
C TYR A 620 1.59 -32.10 -3.96
N ILE A 621 2.23 -32.83 -3.07
CA ILE A 621 3.49 -33.53 -3.33
C ILE A 621 3.14 -34.92 -3.85
N GLN A 622 3.84 -35.37 -4.88
CA GLN A 622 3.83 -36.71 -5.40
C GLN A 622 5.24 -37.29 -5.37
N VAL A 623 5.42 -38.45 -4.72
CA VAL A 623 6.71 -39.13 -4.67
C VAL A 623 6.51 -40.56 -5.12
N GLY A 624 7.49 -41.09 -5.88
CA GLY A 624 7.46 -42.43 -6.45
C GLY A 624 6.76 -42.50 -7.81
N GLU A 625 6.80 -43.70 -8.42
CA GLU A 625 6.23 -43.96 -9.75
C GLU A 625 5.31 -45.16 -9.73
N GLY A 626 4.31 -45.17 -10.62
CA GLY A 626 3.35 -46.27 -10.78
C GLY A 626 2.54 -46.53 -9.49
N ASP A 627 2.40 -47.80 -9.13
CA ASP A 627 1.60 -48.27 -7.97
C ASP A 627 2.20 -47.90 -6.61
N ARG A 628 3.46 -47.42 -6.58
CA ARG A 628 4.14 -46.94 -5.35
C ARG A 628 4.04 -45.45 -5.14
N THR A 629 3.18 -44.81 -5.88
CA THR A 629 3.03 -43.32 -5.80
C THR A 629 2.34 -42.92 -4.50
N VAL A 630 3.00 -42.07 -3.72
CA VAL A 630 2.44 -41.42 -2.52
C VAL A 630 2.09 -39.97 -2.83
N ASN A 631 0.85 -39.60 -2.54
CA ASN A 631 0.38 -38.22 -2.72
C ASN A 631 0.07 -37.58 -1.37
N SER A 632 0.66 -36.45 -1.05
CA SER A 632 0.38 -35.65 0.17
C SER A 632 0.01 -34.20 -0.18
N SER A 633 -1.10 -33.71 0.36
CA SER A 633 -1.56 -32.34 0.14
C SER A 633 -0.62 -31.35 0.82
N ILE A 634 -0.30 -30.23 0.14
CA ILE A 634 0.48 -29.15 0.72
C ILE A 634 -0.48 -28.19 1.46
N PRO A 635 -0.25 -27.90 2.74
CA PRO A 635 -1.02 -26.92 3.49
C PRO A 635 -0.99 -25.52 2.84
N GLN A 636 -2.11 -24.80 2.86
CA GLN A 636 -2.20 -23.47 2.21
C GLN A 636 -1.31 -22.40 2.83
N ASN A 637 -0.90 -22.56 4.08
CA ASN A 637 0.02 -21.65 4.76
C ASN A 637 1.49 -21.91 4.43
N LEU A 638 1.81 -23.03 3.78
CA LEU A 638 3.16 -23.35 3.33
C LEU A 638 3.40 -22.68 1.97
N THR A 639 4.42 -21.85 1.91
CA THR A 639 4.78 -21.15 0.68
C THR A 639 5.77 -21.96 -0.16
N PRO A 640 5.93 -21.67 -1.45
CA PRO A 640 6.91 -22.37 -2.28
C PRO A 640 8.34 -22.30 -1.73
N SER A 641 8.77 -21.19 -1.11
CA SER A 641 10.12 -21.09 -0.51
C SER A 641 10.26 -21.84 0.81
N ASP A 642 9.15 -22.13 1.49
CA ASP A 642 9.19 -22.86 2.76
C ASP A 642 9.09 -24.38 2.55
N LEU A 643 8.86 -24.84 1.30
CA LEU A 643 8.80 -26.26 0.95
C LEU A 643 10.23 -26.78 0.73
N VAL A 644 10.89 -27.11 1.83
CA VAL A 644 12.23 -27.68 1.88
C VAL A 644 12.15 -29.20 2.09
N PRO A 645 13.21 -29.98 1.83
CA PRO A 645 13.21 -31.44 1.96
C PRO A 645 12.67 -31.95 3.28
N GLU A 646 13.06 -31.34 4.40
CA GLU A 646 12.63 -31.73 5.74
C GLU A 646 11.11 -31.56 5.95
N LYS A 647 10.51 -30.53 5.34
CA LYS A 647 9.04 -30.35 5.38
C LYS A 647 8.31 -31.36 4.49
N ILE A 648 8.91 -31.74 3.38
CA ILE A 648 8.38 -32.76 2.48
C ILE A 648 8.35 -34.11 3.20
N GLU A 649 9.48 -34.50 3.82
CA GLU A 649 9.59 -35.73 4.60
C GLU A 649 8.54 -35.78 5.71
N LEU A 650 8.37 -34.67 6.45
CA LEU A 650 7.35 -34.57 7.49
C LEU A 650 5.93 -34.76 6.92
N LEU A 651 5.61 -34.12 5.78
CA LEU A 651 4.28 -34.26 5.16
C LEU A 651 4.03 -35.69 4.65
N LEU A 652 5.06 -36.38 4.14
CA LEU A 652 4.97 -37.78 3.67
C LEU A 652 4.85 -38.72 4.83
N LYS A 653 5.64 -38.57 5.90
CA LYS A 653 5.56 -39.34 7.12
C LYS A 653 4.16 -39.29 7.74
N GLN A 654 3.61 -38.11 7.89
CA GLN A 654 2.24 -37.93 8.39
C GLN A 654 1.18 -38.56 7.48
N LYS A 655 1.45 -38.68 6.19
CA LYS A 655 0.54 -39.33 5.25
C LYS A 655 0.63 -40.87 5.32
N LEU A 656 1.80 -41.44 5.55
CA LEU A 656 2.06 -42.89 5.57
C LEU A 656 1.77 -43.51 6.94
N GLU A 657 2.26 -42.89 8.00
CA GLU A 657 2.22 -43.38 9.36
C GLU A 657 1.00 -42.84 10.15
N GLY A 658 0.30 -41.87 9.59
CA GLY A 658 -0.73 -41.14 10.30
C GLY A 658 -0.16 -39.97 11.11
N PRO A 659 -1.00 -39.22 11.79
CA PRO A 659 -0.57 -38.07 12.58
C PRO A 659 0.21 -38.55 13.82
N ASP A 660 1.27 -37.81 14.16
CA ASP A 660 2.06 -38.10 15.37
C ASP A 660 1.19 -38.02 16.62
N GLN A 661 1.15 -39.10 17.38
CA GLN A 661 0.42 -39.16 18.64
C GLN A 661 1.25 -38.49 19.75
N VAL A 662 0.77 -37.35 20.26
CA VAL A 662 1.36 -36.64 21.38
C VAL A 662 1.24 -37.42 22.69
N GLY A 663 0.14 -38.15 22.84
CA GLY A 663 -0.17 -38.98 24.00
C GLY A 663 -1.66 -39.22 24.15
N ILE A 664 -2.09 -39.64 25.36
CA ILE A 664 -3.50 -39.91 25.67
C ILE A 664 -4.01 -38.81 26.61
N HIS A 665 -5.21 -38.30 26.35
CA HIS A 665 -5.86 -37.31 27.23
C HIS A 665 -6.18 -37.96 28.59
N PRO A 666 -5.68 -37.41 29.73
CA PRO A 666 -5.76 -38.08 31.01
C PRO A 666 -7.18 -38.33 31.54
N GLU A 667 -8.16 -37.45 31.18
CA GLU A 667 -9.53 -37.56 31.65
C GLU A 667 -10.45 -38.25 30.66
N LEU A 668 -10.22 -38.04 29.34
CA LEU A 668 -11.11 -38.55 28.27
C LEU A 668 -10.66 -39.89 27.73
N ASN A 669 -9.45 -40.35 28.05
CA ASN A 669 -8.81 -41.55 27.58
C ASN A 669 -8.79 -41.68 26.03
N GLU A 670 -8.75 -40.52 25.33
CA GLU A 670 -8.66 -40.47 23.88
C GLU A 670 -7.24 -40.02 23.46
N PRO A 671 -6.75 -40.54 22.31
CA PRO A 671 -5.44 -40.12 21.81
C PRO A 671 -5.45 -38.66 21.34
N ILE A 672 -4.39 -37.92 21.64
CA ILE A 672 -4.15 -36.57 21.15
C ILE A 672 -3.13 -36.66 20.03
N PHE A 673 -3.47 -36.09 18.89
CA PHE A 673 -2.63 -36.08 17.70
C PHE A 673 -2.11 -34.70 17.40
N MET A 674 -0.84 -34.61 16.97
CA MET A 674 -0.26 -33.41 16.34
C MET A 674 -0.58 -33.45 14.85
N MET A 675 -1.23 -32.41 14.37
CA MET A 675 -1.68 -32.29 12.98
C MET A 675 -1.14 -31.02 12.33
N MET A 676 -0.80 -31.10 11.05
CA MET A 676 -0.53 -29.94 10.23
C MET A 676 -1.78 -29.55 9.45
N GLY A 677 -2.31 -28.36 9.70
CA GLY A 677 -3.53 -27.86 9.06
C GLY A 677 -3.30 -26.66 8.16
N GLN A 678 -4.37 -26.26 7.48
CA GLN A 678 -4.40 -25.10 6.60
C GLN A 678 -3.90 -23.80 7.27
N TYR A 679 -4.07 -23.67 8.59
CA TYR A 679 -3.71 -22.48 9.36
C TYR A 679 -2.48 -22.69 10.27
N GLY A 680 -1.70 -23.74 10.02
CA GLY A 680 -0.54 -24.12 10.82
C GLY A 680 -0.77 -25.35 11.68
N PRO A 681 0.20 -25.72 12.54
CA PRO A 681 0.10 -26.87 13.40
C PRO A 681 -1.03 -26.72 14.44
N TYR A 682 -1.70 -27.85 14.74
CA TYR A 682 -2.76 -27.92 15.75
C TYR A 682 -2.79 -29.30 16.41
N VAL A 683 -3.31 -29.35 17.62
CA VAL A 683 -3.59 -30.58 18.31
C VAL A 683 -5.05 -31.02 18.11
N GLN A 684 -5.28 -32.29 17.94
CA GLN A 684 -6.61 -32.89 17.74
C GLN A 684 -6.85 -34.03 18.75
N LEU A 685 -8.03 -34.03 19.37
CA LEU A 685 -8.46 -35.07 20.28
C LEU A 685 -9.24 -36.12 19.48
N GLY A 686 -8.77 -37.37 19.52
CA GLY A 686 -9.37 -38.49 18.80
C GLY A 686 -9.24 -38.38 17.28
N GLN A 687 -9.72 -39.40 16.58
CA GLN A 687 -9.82 -39.42 15.12
C GLN A 687 -11.25 -39.09 14.67
N ALA A 688 -11.38 -38.63 13.43
CA ALA A 688 -12.69 -38.43 12.82
C ALA A 688 -13.36 -39.79 12.58
N THR A 689 -14.55 -39.97 13.13
CA THR A 689 -15.40 -41.17 12.96
C THR A 689 -16.76 -40.74 12.42
N GLU A 690 -17.58 -41.70 11.99
CA GLU A 690 -18.97 -41.40 11.60
C GLU A 690 -19.75 -40.74 12.74
N ALA A 691 -19.48 -41.15 13.99
CA ALA A 691 -20.12 -40.61 15.19
C ALA A 691 -19.59 -39.23 15.56
N VAL A 692 -18.29 -38.94 15.31
CA VAL A 692 -17.61 -37.65 15.58
C VAL A 692 -16.88 -37.19 14.32
N PRO A 693 -17.61 -36.64 13.32
CA PRO A 693 -17.00 -36.25 12.05
C PRO A 693 -16.07 -35.03 12.17
N LYS A 694 -16.16 -34.27 13.27
CA LYS A 694 -15.32 -33.12 13.56
C LYS A 694 -14.74 -33.20 14.98
N PRO A 695 -13.63 -33.92 15.18
CA PRO A 695 -12.94 -33.97 16.47
C PRO A 695 -12.55 -32.57 16.98
N LYS A 696 -12.39 -32.44 18.30
CA LYS A 696 -11.98 -31.19 18.93
C LYS A 696 -10.54 -30.84 18.53
N ARG A 697 -10.30 -29.60 18.14
CA ARG A 697 -9.03 -29.10 17.62
C ARG A 697 -8.64 -27.81 18.29
N ALA A 698 -7.34 -27.63 18.51
CA ALA A 698 -6.78 -26.36 19.00
C ALA A 698 -5.48 -26.04 18.27
N SER A 699 -5.40 -24.85 17.67
CA SER A 699 -4.18 -24.36 16.99
C SER A 699 -3.09 -24.06 18.01
N LEU A 700 -1.83 -24.30 17.66
CA LEU A 700 -0.69 -23.91 18.47
C LEU A 700 -0.56 -22.38 18.53
N PRO A 701 -0.18 -21.82 19.68
CA PRO A 701 0.15 -20.41 19.81
C PRO A 701 1.33 -20.02 18.90
N LYS A 702 1.35 -18.79 18.47
CA LYS A 702 2.41 -18.25 17.61
C LYS A 702 3.78 -18.35 18.31
N GLY A 703 4.74 -19.01 17.67
CA GLY A 703 6.09 -19.22 18.18
C GLY A 703 6.29 -20.55 18.93
N MET A 704 5.22 -21.33 19.18
CA MET A 704 5.33 -22.67 19.74
C MET A 704 5.62 -23.68 18.62
N GLN A 705 6.71 -24.43 18.77
CA GLN A 705 7.07 -25.48 17.81
C GLN A 705 6.33 -26.77 18.15
N PRO A 706 5.94 -27.58 17.15
CA PRO A 706 5.25 -28.85 17.35
C PRO A 706 6.00 -29.82 18.28
N GLU A 707 7.33 -29.82 18.17
CA GLU A 707 8.22 -30.70 18.93
C GLU A 707 8.21 -30.42 20.45
N ASN A 708 7.79 -29.23 20.84
CA ASN A 708 7.73 -28.77 22.23
C ASN A 708 6.36 -29.02 22.89
N VAL A 709 5.41 -29.67 22.17
CA VAL A 709 4.04 -29.89 22.68
C VAL A 709 3.99 -31.19 23.47
N THR A 710 3.94 -31.06 24.77
CA THR A 710 3.68 -32.21 25.70
C THR A 710 2.18 -32.47 25.84
N VAL A 711 1.80 -33.63 26.42
CA VAL A 711 0.39 -33.97 26.71
C VAL A 711 -0.30 -32.88 27.53
N ASP A 712 0.39 -32.35 28.57
CA ASP A 712 -0.17 -31.31 29.43
C ASP A 712 -0.46 -30.01 28.66
N ILE A 713 0.44 -29.63 27.74
CA ILE A 713 0.24 -28.47 26.88
C ILE A 713 -0.94 -28.71 25.92
N ALA A 714 -0.99 -29.89 25.32
CA ALA A 714 -2.05 -30.26 24.40
C ALA A 714 -3.44 -30.26 25.07
N VAL A 715 -3.53 -30.80 26.28
CA VAL A 715 -4.76 -30.79 27.10
C VAL A 715 -5.19 -29.37 27.42
N LYS A 716 -4.25 -28.48 27.83
CA LYS A 716 -4.54 -27.06 28.05
C LYS A 716 -5.05 -26.39 26.78
N LEU A 717 -4.40 -26.61 25.64
CA LEU A 717 -4.85 -26.07 24.36
C LEU A 717 -6.26 -26.54 24.01
N LEU A 718 -6.52 -27.85 24.16
CA LEU A 718 -7.81 -28.45 23.90
C LEU A 718 -8.91 -28.06 24.93
N ALA A 719 -8.57 -27.54 26.11
CA ALA A 719 -9.55 -27.03 27.07
C ALA A 719 -10.30 -25.77 26.53
N LEU A 720 -9.76 -25.07 25.55
CA LEU A 720 -10.43 -23.93 24.93
C LEU A 720 -11.40 -24.35 23.79
N PRO A 721 -12.52 -23.62 23.55
CA PRO A 721 -13.03 -22.50 24.35
C PRO A 721 -13.60 -22.94 25.72
N ARG A 722 -13.17 -22.31 26.81
CA ARG A 722 -13.63 -22.58 28.19
C ARG A 722 -14.80 -21.68 28.55
N THR A 723 -15.95 -22.25 28.86
CA THR A 723 -17.12 -21.49 29.35
C THR A 723 -16.85 -21.05 30.79
N LEU A 724 -17.05 -19.77 31.05
CA LEU A 724 -16.83 -19.16 32.36
C LEU A 724 -18.14 -19.03 33.15
N GLY A 725 -19.25 -18.77 32.47
CA GLY A 725 -20.56 -18.62 33.08
C GLY A 725 -21.57 -17.94 32.15
N ALA A 726 -22.74 -17.57 32.70
CA ALA A 726 -23.74 -16.77 32.02
C ALA A 726 -23.64 -15.31 32.49
N HIS A 727 -23.71 -14.35 31.55
CA HIS A 727 -23.63 -12.93 31.88
C HIS A 727 -24.79 -12.52 32.76
N PRO A 728 -24.59 -11.79 33.88
CA PRO A 728 -25.66 -11.48 34.86
C PRO A 728 -26.83 -10.76 34.24
N ASP A 729 -26.62 -9.80 33.36
CA ASP A 729 -27.69 -8.96 32.80
C ASP A 729 -28.43 -9.58 31.63
N THR A 730 -27.76 -10.47 30.86
CA THR A 730 -28.31 -11.00 29.60
C THR A 730 -28.60 -12.48 29.61
N GLY A 731 -28.09 -13.23 30.61
CA GLY A 731 -28.18 -14.69 30.67
C GLY A 731 -27.37 -15.42 29.60
N ASN A 732 -26.68 -14.68 28.70
CA ASN A 732 -25.94 -15.27 27.58
C ASN A 732 -24.57 -15.77 28.00
N ARG A 733 -24.07 -16.76 27.26
CA ARG A 733 -22.77 -17.41 27.53
C ARG A 733 -21.60 -16.45 27.49
N VAL A 734 -20.75 -16.50 28.51
CA VAL A 734 -19.42 -15.90 28.55
C VAL A 734 -18.37 -17.01 28.49
N PHE A 735 -17.43 -16.90 27.58
CA PHE A 735 -16.36 -17.88 27.43
C PHE A 735 -15.02 -17.21 27.07
N VAL A 736 -13.94 -17.89 27.36
CA VAL A 736 -12.58 -17.50 26.93
C VAL A 736 -12.12 -18.41 25.82
N ASN A 737 -11.43 -17.82 24.82
CA ASN A 737 -10.87 -18.55 23.71
C ASN A 737 -9.59 -17.85 23.21
N THR A 738 -8.84 -18.56 22.35
CA THR A 738 -7.68 -17.99 21.62
C THR A 738 -8.06 -17.82 20.16
N GLY A 739 -7.79 -16.64 19.61
CA GLY A 739 -8.07 -16.31 18.21
C GLY A 739 -6.84 -15.79 17.47
N ARG A 740 -7.02 -15.45 16.18
CA ARG A 740 -5.97 -14.90 15.29
C ARG A 740 -5.16 -13.73 15.92
N PHE A 741 -5.74 -13.06 16.91
CA PHE A 741 -5.19 -11.86 17.52
C PHE A 741 -4.79 -12.05 18.98
N GLY A 742 -4.69 -13.30 19.42
CA GLY A 742 -4.40 -13.65 20.79
C GLY A 742 -5.65 -14.08 21.59
N PRO A 743 -5.47 -14.35 22.89
CA PRO A 743 -6.57 -14.77 23.75
C PRO A 743 -7.57 -13.65 24.01
N TYR A 744 -8.87 -14.01 24.12
CA TYR A 744 -9.96 -13.09 24.31
C TYR A 744 -11.11 -13.71 25.11
N VAL A 745 -11.85 -12.85 25.81
CA VAL A 745 -13.16 -13.21 26.40
C VAL A 745 -14.24 -12.81 25.42
N CYS A 746 -15.24 -13.67 25.27
CA CYS A 746 -16.40 -13.48 24.41
C CYS A 746 -17.68 -13.57 25.24
N HIS A 747 -18.54 -12.57 25.09
CA HIS A 747 -19.94 -12.57 25.50
C HIS A 747 -20.80 -12.75 24.26
N THR A 748 -21.49 -13.87 24.16
CA THR A 748 -22.39 -14.14 23.03
C THR A 748 -23.61 -13.25 23.13
N LYS A 749 -23.96 -12.60 22.00
CA LYS A 749 -25.22 -11.85 21.88
C LYS A 749 -26.18 -12.69 21.07
N GLY A 750 -27.25 -13.18 21.67
CA GLY A 750 -28.32 -13.87 20.93
C GLY A 750 -28.94 -12.99 19.83
N ASN A 751 -29.79 -13.56 18.97
CA ASN A 751 -30.60 -12.88 17.95
C ASN A 751 -29.89 -12.25 16.75
N GLY A 752 -28.72 -12.81 16.34
CA GLY A 752 -28.03 -12.34 15.14
C GLY A 752 -27.15 -11.10 15.34
N ASP A 753 -27.04 -10.57 16.53
CA ASP A 753 -26.11 -9.50 16.88
C ASP A 753 -24.67 -10.02 16.99
N LYS A 754 -23.70 -9.15 16.64
CA LYS A 754 -22.27 -9.52 16.75
C LYS A 754 -21.87 -9.70 18.20
N ASP A 755 -21.22 -10.81 18.51
CA ASP A 755 -20.65 -11.13 19.81
C ASP A 755 -19.72 -10.01 20.31
N ASP A 756 -19.68 -9.83 21.62
CA ASP A 756 -18.83 -8.83 22.27
C ASP A 756 -17.51 -9.47 22.74
N ASN A 757 -16.43 -9.19 22.03
CA ASN A 757 -15.11 -9.74 22.30
C ASN A 757 -14.21 -8.70 22.95
N ARG A 758 -13.41 -9.12 23.96
CA ARG A 758 -12.35 -8.33 24.61
C ARG A 758 -11.06 -9.13 24.67
N SER A 759 -9.97 -8.55 24.15
CA SER A 759 -8.64 -9.19 24.30
C SER A 759 -8.23 -9.23 25.77
N LEU A 760 -7.61 -10.32 26.16
CA LEU A 760 -6.97 -10.45 27.47
C LEU A 760 -5.75 -9.50 27.54
N LYS A 761 -5.44 -9.02 28.73
CA LYS A 761 -4.19 -8.27 28.98
C LYS A 761 -3.03 -9.26 29.08
N SER A 762 -1.79 -8.77 28.97
CA SER A 762 -0.57 -9.59 29.10
C SER A 762 -0.42 -10.28 30.45
N THR A 763 -1.15 -9.80 31.45
CA THR A 763 -1.19 -10.38 32.81
C THR A 763 -2.27 -11.43 32.98
N ASP A 764 -3.19 -11.59 32.02
CA ASP A 764 -4.33 -12.51 32.11
C ASP A 764 -4.01 -13.79 31.33
N ASP A 765 -4.14 -14.95 31.94
CA ASP A 765 -3.96 -16.24 31.31
C ASP A 765 -5.33 -16.86 30.91
N PRO A 766 -5.54 -17.25 29.64
CA PRO A 766 -6.80 -17.81 29.17
C PRO A 766 -7.22 -19.12 29.88
N TYR A 767 -6.26 -19.84 30.43
CA TYR A 767 -6.51 -21.12 31.07
C TYR A 767 -6.95 -20.99 32.53
N SER A 768 -6.63 -19.89 33.20
CA SER A 768 -6.89 -19.66 34.60
C SER A 768 -7.81 -18.47 34.90
N ILE A 769 -8.12 -17.60 33.91
CA ILE A 769 -8.98 -16.43 34.12
C ILE A 769 -10.31 -16.79 34.76
N THR A 770 -10.70 -16.01 35.80
CA THR A 770 -11.98 -16.16 36.51
C THR A 770 -13.13 -15.51 35.77
N PHE A 771 -14.37 -15.87 36.15
CA PHE A 771 -15.58 -15.30 35.58
C PHE A 771 -15.72 -13.78 35.93
N GLU A 772 -15.40 -13.42 37.16
CA GLU A 772 -15.41 -12.02 37.63
C GLU A 772 -14.46 -11.17 36.79
N ARG A 773 -13.23 -11.66 36.60
CA ARG A 773 -12.24 -10.95 35.77
C ARG A 773 -12.68 -10.82 34.32
N ALA A 774 -13.36 -11.83 33.77
CA ALA A 774 -13.92 -11.76 32.43
C ALA A 774 -15.02 -10.69 32.33
N LEU A 775 -15.90 -10.58 33.33
CA LEU A 775 -16.92 -9.52 33.39
C LEU A 775 -16.31 -8.13 33.49
N GLU A 776 -15.26 -7.94 34.29
CA GLU A 776 -14.51 -6.66 34.36
C GLU A 776 -13.94 -6.25 33.00
N LEU A 777 -13.40 -7.21 32.23
CA LEU A 777 -12.88 -6.94 30.88
C LEU A 777 -14.01 -6.58 29.92
N LEU A 778 -15.16 -7.24 30.01
CA LEU A 778 -16.33 -6.97 29.18
C LEU A 778 -16.96 -5.59 29.49
N ALA A 779 -16.93 -5.16 30.75
CA ALA A 779 -17.42 -3.84 31.18
C ALA A 779 -16.56 -2.67 30.68
N GLN A 780 -15.28 -2.91 30.34
CA GLN A 780 -14.39 -1.87 29.80
C GLN A 780 -14.83 -1.42 28.40
N PRO A 781 -14.73 -0.12 28.04
CA PRO A 781 -15.06 0.35 26.70
C PRO A 781 -14.15 -0.30 25.66
N LYS A 782 -14.68 -0.57 24.46
CA LYS A 782 -13.90 -1.13 23.34
C LYS A 782 -12.76 -0.19 22.96
N THR A 783 -11.54 -0.62 23.17
CA THR A 783 -10.38 0.08 22.62
C THR A 783 -10.34 -0.15 21.10
N LEU A 784 -10.48 0.92 20.33
CA LEU A 784 -10.27 0.88 18.88
C LEU A 784 -8.80 0.55 18.59
N ARG A 785 -8.56 -0.40 17.69
CA ARG A 785 -7.23 -0.83 17.29
C ARG A 785 -6.39 0.34 16.80
N GLY A 786 -5.20 0.50 17.36
CA GLY A 786 -4.22 1.53 17.01
C GLY A 786 -4.01 2.63 18.04
N ALA A 787 -4.81 2.70 19.12
CA ALA A 787 -4.48 3.50 20.28
C ALA A 787 -3.72 2.62 21.29
N SER A 788 -2.41 2.72 21.34
CA SER A 788 -1.67 2.28 22.53
C SER A 788 -2.22 3.12 23.69
N ALA A 789 -2.63 2.48 24.78
CA ALA A 789 -3.00 3.19 25.98
C ALA A 789 -1.80 4.06 26.39
N ALA A 790 -2.01 5.38 26.41
CA ALA A 790 -0.95 6.31 26.83
C ALA A 790 -0.51 5.92 28.24
N LYS A 791 0.80 5.79 28.47
CA LYS A 791 1.38 5.43 29.74
C LYS A 791 1.05 6.53 30.76
N VAL A 792 0.44 6.18 31.89
CA VAL A 792 0.23 7.12 33.00
C VAL A 792 1.61 7.45 33.59
N LEU A 793 2.01 8.72 33.50
CA LEU A 793 3.27 9.23 34.04
C LEU A 793 3.11 9.68 35.49
N LYS A 794 1.97 10.31 35.83
CA LYS A 794 1.66 10.79 37.17
C LYS A 794 0.14 10.84 37.39
N SER A 795 -0.35 10.40 38.55
CA SER A 795 -1.74 10.64 38.97
C SER A 795 -1.76 11.85 39.93
N LEU A 796 -2.58 12.83 39.60
CA LEU A 796 -2.65 14.09 40.37
C LEU A 796 -3.78 14.11 41.38
N GLY A 797 -4.65 13.08 41.38
CA GLY A 797 -5.82 13.01 42.25
C GLY A 797 -7.15 13.06 41.52
N LYS A 798 -8.24 13.39 42.22
CA LYS A 798 -9.59 13.47 41.69
C LYS A 798 -10.01 14.91 41.45
N HIS A 799 -10.85 15.13 40.42
CA HIS A 799 -11.41 16.45 40.13
C HIS A 799 -12.50 16.82 41.15
N PRO A 800 -12.45 18.03 41.75
CA PRO A 800 -13.37 18.41 42.84
C PRO A 800 -14.85 18.42 42.49
N SER A 801 -15.27 18.48 41.23
CA SER A 801 -16.67 18.61 40.81
C SER A 801 -17.33 17.28 40.41
N ASP A 802 -16.60 16.25 40.02
CA ASP A 802 -17.15 15.00 39.45
C ASP A 802 -16.47 13.72 39.94
N ASP A 803 -15.48 13.85 40.81
CA ASP A 803 -14.71 12.75 41.44
C ASP A 803 -13.95 11.86 40.43
N GLU A 804 -13.85 12.29 39.13
CA GLU A 804 -13.05 11.61 38.10
C GLU A 804 -11.53 11.85 38.27
N ALA A 805 -10.73 10.87 37.92
CA ALA A 805 -9.26 10.96 38.06
C ALA A 805 -8.65 11.97 37.09
N ILE A 806 -7.72 12.78 37.61
CA ILE A 806 -6.84 13.64 36.79
C ILE A 806 -5.47 12.97 36.68
N GLU A 807 -5.07 12.63 35.48
CA GLU A 807 -3.84 11.89 35.20
C GLU A 807 -2.95 12.62 34.17
N VAL A 808 -1.64 12.57 34.37
CA VAL A 808 -0.67 12.97 33.35
C VAL A 808 -0.27 11.73 32.57
N LEU A 809 -0.49 11.77 31.26
CA LEU A 809 -0.27 10.66 30.35
C LEU A 809 0.84 10.99 29.35
N ASP A 810 1.60 9.98 28.95
CA ASP A 810 2.59 10.09 27.88
C ASP A 810 1.89 10.01 26.52
N GLY A 811 1.90 11.10 25.78
CA GLY A 811 1.25 11.22 24.49
C GLY A 811 2.28 11.31 23.36
N LYS A 812 1.85 10.98 22.15
CA LYS A 812 2.66 11.07 20.92
C LYS A 812 3.32 12.44 20.69
N TYR A 813 2.80 13.49 21.33
CA TYR A 813 3.28 14.87 21.23
C TYR A 813 3.80 15.44 22.57
N GLY A 814 4.14 14.57 23.52
CA GLY A 814 4.60 14.91 24.85
C GLY A 814 3.54 14.68 25.93
N ALA A 815 3.93 14.88 27.18
CA ALA A 815 3.05 14.68 28.33
C ALA A 815 1.84 15.60 28.29
N TYR A 816 0.65 15.07 28.70
CA TYR A 816 -0.59 15.82 28.75
C TYR A 816 -1.44 15.44 29.96
N VAL A 817 -2.18 16.40 30.50
CA VAL A 817 -3.16 16.20 31.57
C VAL A 817 -4.47 15.71 30.93
N LYS A 818 -5.02 14.64 31.47
CA LYS A 818 -6.32 14.07 31.08
C LYS A 818 -7.29 14.10 32.25
N HIS A 819 -8.52 14.56 31.94
CA HIS A 819 -9.70 14.48 32.82
C HIS A 819 -10.92 14.13 31.95
N GLY A 820 -11.52 12.98 32.16
CA GLY A 820 -12.64 12.49 31.34
C GLY A 820 -12.30 12.48 29.84
N LYS A 821 -13.01 13.32 29.07
CA LYS A 821 -12.80 13.50 27.62
C LYS A 821 -11.88 14.69 27.27
N VAL A 822 -11.43 15.45 28.26
CA VAL A 822 -10.59 16.64 28.05
C VAL A 822 -9.12 16.30 28.24
N ASN A 823 -8.30 16.65 27.26
CA ASN A 823 -6.85 16.48 27.29
C ASN A 823 -6.17 17.83 27.07
N VAL A 824 -5.18 18.18 27.91
CA VAL A 824 -4.42 19.44 27.81
C VAL A 824 -2.93 19.13 27.85
N SER A 825 -2.18 19.44 26.78
CA SER A 825 -0.74 19.21 26.74
C SER A 825 0.00 20.14 27.72
N LEU A 826 1.05 19.65 28.35
CA LEU A 826 1.96 20.45 29.14
C LEU A 826 2.70 21.45 28.24
N THR A 827 2.98 22.62 28.77
CA THR A 827 3.84 23.62 28.11
C THR A 827 5.32 23.24 28.24
N LYS A 828 6.20 23.85 27.44
CA LYS A 828 7.63 23.55 27.46
C LYS A 828 8.34 23.87 28.79
N GLU A 829 7.67 24.68 29.63
CA GLU A 829 8.19 25.14 30.92
C GLU A 829 7.71 24.27 32.09
N GLN A 830 6.78 23.33 31.82
CA GLN A 830 6.17 22.46 32.82
C GLN A 830 6.75 21.04 32.75
N THR A 831 7.22 20.54 33.88
CA THR A 831 7.69 19.16 34.02
C THR A 831 6.64 18.27 34.65
N VAL A 832 6.66 16.96 34.33
CA VAL A 832 5.69 15.98 34.86
C VAL A 832 5.81 15.89 36.38
N GLU A 833 7.04 15.95 36.91
CA GLU A 833 7.30 15.87 38.34
C GLU A 833 6.82 17.11 39.10
N GLY A 834 6.95 18.30 38.51
CA GLY A 834 6.61 19.59 39.15
C GLY A 834 5.12 19.94 39.07
N LEU A 835 4.33 19.28 38.21
CA LEU A 835 2.93 19.63 37.99
C LEU A 835 2.07 19.31 39.21
N THR A 836 1.35 20.32 39.73
CA THR A 836 0.42 20.21 40.87
C THR A 836 -1.02 19.98 40.39
N LEU A 837 -1.88 19.51 41.30
CA LEU A 837 -3.33 19.35 41.03
C LEU A 837 -3.99 20.70 40.68
N GLU A 838 -3.62 21.78 41.37
CA GLU A 838 -4.18 23.11 41.13
C GLU A 838 -3.85 23.67 39.77
N GLU A 839 -2.60 23.47 39.30
CA GLU A 839 -2.17 23.84 37.95
C GLU A 839 -2.90 23.03 36.88
N ALA A 840 -3.05 21.73 37.09
CA ALA A 840 -3.80 20.85 36.19
C ALA A 840 -5.28 21.25 36.08
N LEU A 841 -5.92 21.60 37.19
CA LEU A 841 -7.30 22.13 37.22
C LEU A 841 -7.40 23.46 36.45
N SER A 842 -6.45 24.38 36.64
CA SER A 842 -6.38 25.64 35.89
C SER A 842 -6.25 25.42 34.39
N MET A 843 -5.37 24.46 33.96
CA MET A 843 -5.18 24.09 32.57
C MET A 843 -6.45 23.48 31.95
N LEU A 844 -7.15 22.62 32.66
CA LEU A 844 -8.40 22.01 32.24
C LEU A 844 -9.54 23.05 32.13
N ALA A 845 -9.66 23.97 33.10
CA ALA A 845 -10.64 25.04 33.09
C ALA A 845 -10.45 26.02 31.92
N SER A 846 -9.20 26.35 31.59
CA SER A 846 -8.87 27.23 30.44
C SER A 846 -9.30 26.65 29.10
N LYS A 847 -9.41 25.32 28.98
CA LYS A 847 -9.80 24.63 27.74
C LYS A 847 -11.31 24.33 27.71
N SER A 848 -11.96 24.11 28.85
CA SER A 848 -13.40 23.91 28.94
C SER A 848 -14.17 25.22 28.68
N GLY A 849 -13.63 26.41 29.03
CA GLY A 849 -14.22 27.72 28.77
C GLY A 849 -14.31 28.12 27.29
N LYS A 850 -13.65 27.41 26.37
CA LYS A 850 -13.70 27.66 24.90
C LYS A 850 -14.72 26.77 24.16
N SER A 851 -15.44 25.87 24.86
CA SER A 851 -16.33 24.86 24.26
C SER A 851 -17.83 25.12 24.40
N THR A 852 -18.24 26.21 24.99
CA THR A 852 -19.69 26.50 25.19
C THR A 852 -20.17 27.71 24.39
N SER A 853 -20.19 27.54 23.04
CA SER A 853 -21.11 28.32 22.22
C SER A 853 -21.56 27.48 21.02
N LYS A 854 -22.53 26.58 21.23
CA LYS A 854 -23.48 26.18 20.17
C LYS A 854 -24.60 25.29 20.74
N ARG A 855 -25.82 25.78 20.53
CA ARG A 855 -27.10 25.10 20.43
C ARG A 855 -27.97 24.99 21.69
N THR A 856 -28.83 25.97 21.84
CA THR A 856 -30.25 25.70 22.13
C THR A 856 -31.14 26.41 21.09
N LYS A 857 -31.94 25.62 20.38
CA LYS A 857 -33.08 26.10 19.58
C LYS A 857 -34.26 26.30 20.54
N SER A 858 -34.88 27.47 20.51
CA SER A 858 -36.33 27.57 20.71
C SER A 858 -36.85 28.80 19.94
N ALA A 859 -38.02 28.62 19.40
CA ALA A 859 -38.77 29.49 18.53
C ALA A 859 -39.31 30.74 19.25
N SER A 860 -39.41 31.87 18.59
CA SER A 860 -40.66 32.55 18.23
C SER A 860 -40.48 34.05 18.05
N SER A 861 -41.12 34.55 17.00
CA SER A 861 -41.71 35.91 16.80
C SER A 861 -40.79 37.09 16.50
N GLU A 862 -40.98 37.59 15.30
CA GLU A 862 -40.75 38.98 14.80
C GLU A 862 -41.50 40.03 15.67
N PRO A 863 -41.25 41.37 15.55
CA PRO A 863 -41.17 42.11 14.32
C PRO A 863 -40.26 43.38 14.25
N LYS A 864 -39.89 43.72 13.03
CA LYS A 864 -39.83 45.05 12.33
C LYS A 864 -39.18 46.31 12.89
N LYS A 865 -38.51 46.98 11.93
CA LYS A 865 -38.26 48.43 11.69
C LYS A 865 -37.04 49.04 12.41
N THR A 866 -36.20 49.87 11.82
CA THR A 866 -36.21 50.86 10.69
C THR A 866 -34.83 51.43 10.46
N SER A 867 -34.45 51.55 9.21
CA SER A 867 -33.71 52.65 8.53
C SER A 867 -32.76 53.58 9.29
N THR A 868 -31.57 53.84 8.76
CA THR A 868 -31.17 55.16 8.18
C THR A 868 -29.75 55.07 7.60
N LYS A 869 -29.62 55.38 6.44
CA LYS A 869 -28.87 56.19 5.47
C LYS A 869 -27.78 57.10 6.01
N LYS A 870 -26.79 57.20 5.13
CA LYS A 870 -25.90 58.32 4.68
C LYS A 870 -24.43 58.07 5.00
N THR A 871 -23.43 58.46 4.21
CA THR A 871 -23.32 59.10 2.86
C THR A 871 -21.81 59.11 2.51
N THR A 872 -21.52 58.79 1.26
CA THR A 872 -20.51 59.34 0.32
C THR A 872 -19.27 60.10 0.83
N THR A 873 -18.08 59.75 0.28
CA THR A 873 -17.34 60.74 -0.48
C THR A 873 -16.37 60.09 -1.50
N LYS A 874 -16.37 60.63 -2.70
CA LYS A 874 -15.55 60.38 -3.86
C LYS A 874 -14.24 61.21 -3.75
N SER A 875 -13.14 60.73 -4.40
CA SER A 875 -12.26 61.56 -5.23
C SER A 875 -11.34 60.61 -6.02
N THR A 876 -11.52 60.52 -7.30
CA THR A 876 -10.88 61.18 -8.48
C THR A 876 -9.38 60.87 -8.62
N ALA A 877 -9.08 59.97 -9.52
CA ALA A 877 -8.45 60.04 -10.84
C ALA A 877 -7.10 60.79 -10.98
N THR A 878 -6.10 60.14 -11.55
CA THR A 878 -5.37 60.75 -12.70
C THR A 878 -4.69 59.65 -13.53
N LYS A 879 -4.90 59.73 -14.82
CA LYS A 879 -4.24 59.07 -15.95
C LYS A 879 -2.83 59.60 -16.16
N ALA A 880 -1.91 58.79 -16.61
CA ALA A 880 -0.89 59.19 -17.56
C ALA A 880 -0.50 58.03 -18.47
N THR A 881 -0.50 58.33 -19.70
CA THR A 881 -0.35 57.55 -20.94
C THR A 881 1.11 57.68 -21.44
N THR A 882 1.45 56.82 -22.39
CA THR A 882 2.53 56.89 -23.41
C THR A 882 3.83 56.15 -23.05
N THR A 883 4.57 55.43 -23.92
CA THR A 883 4.57 55.24 -25.38
C THR A 883 5.41 54.01 -25.77
N LYS A 884 5.14 53.46 -26.91
CA LYS A 884 5.87 52.44 -27.68
C LYS A 884 7.36 52.75 -27.90
N THR A 885 8.21 51.73 -28.00
CA THR A 885 9.17 51.69 -29.13
C THR A 885 9.55 50.22 -29.43
N THR A 886 9.42 49.86 -30.67
CA THR A 886 9.83 48.69 -31.42
C THR A 886 11.33 48.77 -31.77
N ALA A 887 12.04 47.65 -31.77
CA ALA A 887 13.16 47.41 -32.68
C ALA A 887 13.33 45.90 -32.98
N LYS A 888 13.19 45.60 -34.25
CA LYS A 888 13.64 44.37 -34.96
C LYS A 888 15.15 44.41 -35.13
N THR A 889 15.82 43.25 -35.07
CA THR A 889 16.88 42.91 -36.03
C THR A 889 17.18 41.39 -35.98
N THR A 890 17.09 40.77 -36.97
CA THR A 890 17.38 39.72 -37.93
C THR A 890 18.83 39.19 -37.95
N LYS A 891 18.88 37.87 -38.29
CA LYS A 891 19.90 37.10 -39.03
C LYS A 891 21.10 36.58 -38.20
N LYS A 892 21.66 35.37 -38.40
CA LYS A 892 21.79 34.45 -39.56
C LYS A 892 22.29 33.08 -39.10
N ALA A 893 21.95 32.06 -39.85
CA ALA A 893 22.41 30.68 -39.80
C ALA A 893 23.90 30.51 -40.09
N THR A 894 24.51 29.46 -39.58
CA THR A 894 25.53 28.72 -40.33
C THR A 894 25.53 27.23 -39.86
N THR A 895 25.38 26.36 -40.84
CA THR A 895 25.56 24.94 -40.92
C THR A 895 27.05 24.55 -40.81
N THR A 896 27.38 23.48 -40.17
CA THR A 896 28.43 22.58 -40.68
C THR A 896 28.20 21.12 -40.25
N LYS A 897 28.24 20.24 -41.23
CA LYS A 897 28.29 18.77 -41.21
C LYS A 897 29.66 18.28 -40.79
N THR A 898 29.75 17.07 -40.24
CA THR A 898 30.58 15.91 -40.62
C THR A 898 30.43 14.88 -39.54
N ALA A 899 29.92 13.74 -39.74
CA ALA A 899 30.26 12.50 -40.43
C ALA A 899 31.17 11.55 -39.60
N ALA A 900 30.55 10.37 -39.31
CA ALA A 900 31.14 8.99 -39.38
C ALA A 900 32.32 8.67 -38.43
N ALA A 901 32.41 7.57 -37.79
CA ALA A 901 32.17 6.14 -38.08
C ALA A 901 32.54 5.26 -36.88
N THR A 902 31.82 4.15 -36.80
CA THR A 902 32.26 2.76 -36.54
C THR A 902 33.28 2.42 -35.42
N LYS A 903 32.85 1.80 -34.36
CA LYS A 903 33.07 0.35 -34.12
C LYS A 903 32.09 -0.18 -33.06
#